data_bedbeb399f0bf923488ce95db543b18c
#
_entry.id   bedbeb399f0bf923488ce95db543b18c
#
_cell.length_a   1.000
_cell.length_b   1.000
_cell.length_c   1.000
_cell.angle_alpha   90.00
_cell.angle_beta   90.00
_cell.angle_gamma   90.00
#
_symmetry.space_group_name_H-M   'P 1'
#
loop_
_entity.id
_entity.type
_entity.pdbx_description
1 polymer ?
#
loop_
_entity_poly.entity_id
_entity_poly.type
_entity_poly.pdbx_seq_one_letter_code
_entity_poly.pdbx_strand_id
1 'polypeptide(L)'
;MVASALCRLFLLLILPLALNAQDFLEWRSLPSLPEPLGVAGPFVAGDGSRLLVAGGAHFEVSPFLGGTKQWISRAWLYDGEQDAWTAAESLPGPRAYGASVAISDGAIWIGGSDAERHYAAVVRVRLDGQELIYEDLPPLPEPVANHAAVLFGSTVYVAGGQAAPDSTEAYRRFWALDVDDDSPRWREVEAWPGPGRILPVMVALDDGVYVASGAELLPDAEGGATRRFLTDAYRYHPDAGWNAVADSPRPLVAAPATAWGGEHLFVFGGDDGSLFFDAPALGEDHPGFTHEVLDYHSVTDTWTPRGESPFSHVTTTAIPWQDGVLIASGEDRPGHRSPAVFLGTAASRSARFRPLDYVALVVYLGALVGIGFYFSRGSATTEDFFLAGRRTPWWAAGLSIYGTQLSSISFIAIPAKVYSTDWVNLLVQLSIVLAAFPVVWLYLPHFRRTKMTSAYEYLDTRFNASVRLFASASFVLFQLGRMAIVLYLPAIALSTVTGIDILAAILVMGVLATLYTALGGIEAVIWTDVVQVVVLLGGAAVALIVALWNLDGGVSGLFVQAAAAEKLHVFNWTWDYTTAAVWVVLVGNLFNNLIPYTSDQAVVQRYLTTRTEKEAARGIWLNAALLPVSTLILFSLGTALWAFYRQQPESLIPGQPMDSIFPLFIAQQLPAGVAGALIAAVFAASMSTLDSSLNSVATALTKDWYERFRPAASDARKLRLARGLTVGLGAVATGISLSLATFDVGSLWDTSQAVMGLLGGGLAGLFALGIFTRRANARGALIGAVASAFVLAWVQRATEVHLFLYGLVGIGTCFVVGYAASLLVSPKSAH
;
A
#
# COMPACT_ATOMS: atom_id res chain seq x y z
N MET A 1 26.22 -34.22 -22.42
CA MET A 1 25.13 -35.06 -21.89
C MET A 1 24.57 -34.53 -20.56
N VAL A 2 25.38 -34.12 -19.60
CA VAL A 2 24.91 -33.60 -18.31
C VAL A 2 24.18 -32.25 -18.47
N ALA A 3 24.68 -31.33 -19.29
CA ALA A 3 24.03 -30.04 -19.56
C ALA A 3 22.68 -30.16 -20.28
N SER A 4 22.54 -31.14 -21.18
CA SER A 4 21.27 -31.46 -21.89
C SER A 4 20.25 -32.16 -21.00
N ALA A 5 20.70 -32.94 -20.02
CA ALA A 5 19.80 -33.53 -19.00
C ALA A 5 19.34 -32.51 -17.96
N LEU A 6 20.18 -31.59 -17.53
CA LEU A 6 19.83 -30.48 -16.65
C LEU A 6 18.84 -29.50 -17.33
N CYS A 7 19.03 -29.20 -18.62
CA CYS A 7 18.13 -28.35 -19.39
C CYS A 7 16.74 -29.00 -19.59
N ARG A 8 16.69 -30.34 -19.79
CA ARG A 8 15.44 -31.10 -19.91
C ARG A 8 14.73 -31.27 -18.55
N LEU A 9 15.49 -31.42 -17.46
CA LEU A 9 14.93 -31.43 -16.11
C LEU A 9 14.36 -30.05 -15.73
N PHE A 10 15.04 -28.98 -16.15
CA PHE A 10 14.58 -27.59 -15.99
C PHE A 10 13.32 -27.31 -16.82
N LEU A 11 13.24 -27.81 -18.06
CA LEU A 11 12.07 -27.67 -18.93
C LEU A 11 10.85 -28.48 -18.45
N LEU A 12 11.03 -29.58 -17.74
CA LEU A 12 9.93 -30.38 -17.16
C LEU A 12 9.38 -29.78 -15.86
N LEU A 13 10.15 -28.88 -15.21
CA LEU A 13 9.72 -28.14 -14.00
C LEU A 13 8.97 -26.84 -14.33
N ILE A 14 8.92 -26.41 -15.59
CA ILE A 14 8.31 -25.15 -16.07
C ILE A 14 6.98 -25.40 -16.80
N LEU A 15 6.33 -26.53 -16.65
CA LEU A 15 4.96 -26.65 -17.14
C LEU A 15 4.06 -25.76 -16.26
N PRO A 16 3.41 -24.71 -16.82
CA PRO A 16 2.42 -23.96 -16.08
C PRO A 16 1.32 -24.94 -15.69
N LEU A 17 1.05 -25.09 -14.41
CA LEU A 17 -0.20 -25.67 -13.94
C LEU A 17 -1.29 -24.70 -14.41
N ALA A 18 -2.06 -25.11 -15.42
CA ALA A 18 -3.30 -24.43 -15.74
C ALA A 18 -4.13 -24.41 -14.45
N LEU A 19 -4.22 -23.25 -13.82
CA LEU A 19 -5.16 -22.98 -12.75
C LEU A 19 -6.54 -23.11 -13.41
N ASN A 20 -7.29 -24.15 -13.07
CA ASN A 20 -8.71 -24.19 -13.38
C ASN A 20 -9.31 -22.89 -12.82
N ALA A 21 -10.04 -22.17 -13.66
CA ALA A 21 -10.81 -21.01 -13.24
C ALA A 21 -11.84 -21.48 -12.20
N GLN A 22 -11.49 -21.38 -10.94
CA GLN A 22 -12.43 -21.48 -9.82
C GLN A 22 -13.01 -20.10 -9.58
N ASP A 23 -14.29 -20.04 -9.27
CA ASP A 23 -14.97 -18.81 -8.90
C ASP A 23 -14.19 -18.09 -7.79
N PHE A 24 -14.04 -16.77 -7.93
CA PHE A 24 -13.34 -15.96 -6.91
C PHE A 24 -14.17 -15.83 -5.63
N LEU A 25 -15.51 -15.86 -5.75
CA LEU A 25 -16.45 -15.69 -4.64
C LEU A 25 -17.15 -17.01 -4.31
N GLU A 26 -17.25 -17.27 -3.01
CA GLU A 26 -18.17 -18.26 -2.46
C GLU A 26 -19.45 -17.54 -2.02
N TRP A 27 -20.59 -18.00 -2.54
CA TRP A 27 -21.88 -17.39 -2.30
C TRP A 27 -22.70 -18.15 -1.27
N ARG A 28 -23.31 -17.40 -0.35
CA ARG A 28 -24.27 -17.89 0.63
C ARG A 28 -25.59 -17.11 0.53
N SER A 29 -26.72 -17.83 0.46
CA SER A 29 -28.03 -17.23 0.61
C SER A 29 -28.30 -16.89 2.07
N LEU A 30 -28.77 -15.68 2.32
CA LEU A 30 -29.28 -15.22 3.60
C LEU A 30 -30.81 -15.27 3.63
N PRO A 31 -31.46 -15.06 4.79
CA PRO A 31 -32.91 -14.94 4.88
C PRO A 31 -33.43 -13.90 3.88
N SER A 32 -34.44 -14.27 3.09
CA SER A 32 -35.02 -13.39 2.06
C SER A 32 -35.64 -12.14 2.70
N LEU A 33 -35.64 -11.05 1.96
CA LEU A 33 -36.31 -9.81 2.32
C LEU A 33 -37.79 -10.10 2.58
N PRO A 34 -38.43 -9.57 3.68
CA PRO A 34 -39.84 -9.76 4.01
C PRO A 34 -40.81 -9.00 3.08
N GLU A 35 -40.46 -8.87 1.81
CA GLU A 35 -41.28 -8.41 0.69
C GLU A 35 -41.43 -9.55 -0.29
N PRO A 36 -42.55 -10.28 -0.29
CA PRO A 36 -42.67 -11.52 -1.03
C PRO A 36 -42.42 -11.42 -2.52
N LEU A 37 -42.73 -10.24 -3.09
CA LEU A 37 -42.49 -9.95 -4.49
C LEU A 37 -41.06 -9.42 -4.77
N GLY A 38 -40.25 -9.16 -3.73
CA GLY A 38 -39.02 -8.44 -3.88
C GLY A 38 -39.21 -6.99 -4.32
N VAL A 39 -38.09 -6.24 -4.47
CA VAL A 39 -38.09 -4.83 -4.90
C VAL A 39 -36.93 -4.53 -5.85
N ALA A 40 -37.16 -3.63 -6.79
CA ALA A 40 -36.11 -3.06 -7.64
C ALA A 40 -35.87 -1.59 -7.24
N GLY A 41 -34.63 -1.16 -7.28
CA GLY A 41 -34.20 0.19 -6.94
C GLY A 41 -34.41 0.56 -5.46
N PRO A 42 -34.25 -0.34 -4.50
CA PRO A 42 -34.36 0.04 -3.09
C PRO A 42 -33.19 0.95 -2.68
N PHE A 43 -33.40 1.74 -1.65
CA PHE A 43 -32.31 2.36 -0.91
C PHE A 43 -31.76 1.37 0.12
N VAL A 44 -30.44 1.36 0.24
CA VAL A 44 -29.76 0.48 1.20
C VAL A 44 -28.81 1.27 2.08
N ALA A 45 -28.60 0.81 3.32
CA ALA A 45 -27.59 1.31 4.23
C ALA A 45 -27.04 0.15 5.05
N GLY A 46 -25.76 0.15 5.35
CA GLY A 46 -25.13 -0.93 6.11
C GLY A 46 -23.95 -0.44 6.95
N ASP A 47 -23.71 -1.09 8.10
CA ASP A 47 -22.56 -0.84 8.98
C ASP A 47 -21.61 -2.06 9.08
N GLY A 48 -21.79 -3.04 8.19
CA GLY A 48 -21.02 -4.31 8.19
C GLY A 48 -21.59 -5.39 9.12
N SER A 49 -22.52 -5.06 10.00
CA SER A 49 -23.25 -6.00 10.88
C SER A 49 -24.76 -5.97 10.67
N ARG A 50 -25.31 -4.85 10.23
CA ARG A 50 -26.74 -4.63 9.96
C ARG A 50 -26.94 -4.04 8.57
N LEU A 51 -28.04 -4.44 7.93
CA LEU A 51 -28.44 -3.98 6.62
C LEU A 51 -29.85 -3.41 6.68
N LEU A 52 -30.02 -2.14 6.31
CA LEU A 52 -31.31 -1.50 6.08
C LEU A 52 -31.63 -1.55 4.58
N VAL A 53 -32.82 -2.01 4.23
CA VAL A 53 -33.40 -1.97 2.88
C VAL A 53 -34.71 -1.20 2.96
N ALA A 54 -34.85 -0.12 2.19
CA ALA A 54 -35.97 0.78 2.27
C ALA A 54 -36.52 1.16 0.89
N GLY A 55 -37.85 1.22 0.76
CA GLY A 55 -38.47 1.57 -0.50
C GLY A 55 -38.29 0.54 -1.61
N GLY A 56 -38.27 1.02 -2.84
CA GLY A 56 -38.19 0.20 -4.04
C GLY A 56 -39.50 0.10 -4.79
N ALA A 57 -39.53 -0.66 -5.88
CA ALA A 57 -40.73 -0.85 -6.68
C ALA A 57 -40.86 -2.30 -7.17
N HIS A 58 -42.11 -2.77 -7.27
CA HIS A 58 -42.45 -4.09 -7.76
C HIS A 58 -43.66 -4.07 -8.69
N PHE A 59 -44.02 -5.23 -9.22
CA PHE A 59 -45.28 -5.46 -9.93
C PHE A 59 -46.05 -6.59 -9.22
N GLU A 60 -47.32 -6.36 -8.89
CA GLU A 60 -48.19 -7.42 -8.40
C GLU A 60 -48.64 -8.36 -9.53
N VAL A 61 -48.79 -7.81 -10.73
CA VAL A 61 -49.07 -8.51 -11.98
C VAL A 61 -47.97 -8.10 -12.96
N SER A 62 -47.45 -9.07 -13.70
CA SER A 62 -46.40 -8.82 -14.69
C SER A 62 -46.78 -7.70 -15.65
N PRO A 63 -45.84 -6.75 -15.97
CA PRO A 63 -46.09 -5.70 -16.92
C PRO A 63 -46.48 -6.21 -18.28
N PHE A 64 -46.01 -7.40 -18.67
CA PHE A 64 -46.38 -8.06 -19.93
C PHE A 64 -47.82 -8.57 -19.96
N LEU A 65 -48.48 -8.69 -18.79
CA LEU A 65 -49.88 -9.05 -18.61
C LEU A 65 -50.73 -7.81 -18.24
N GLY A 66 -50.20 -6.58 -18.45
CA GLY A 66 -50.94 -5.34 -18.19
C GLY A 66 -50.83 -4.85 -16.73
N GLY A 67 -49.91 -5.42 -15.92
CA GLY A 67 -49.65 -4.95 -14.56
C GLY A 67 -49.00 -3.56 -14.53
N THR A 68 -49.28 -2.80 -13.46
CA THR A 68 -48.73 -1.48 -13.23
C THR A 68 -47.66 -1.55 -12.14
N LYS A 69 -46.58 -0.77 -12.30
CA LYS A 69 -45.48 -0.65 -11.32
C LYS A 69 -46.02 0.02 -10.05
N GLN A 70 -45.70 -0.52 -8.91
CA GLN A 70 -46.02 0.00 -7.60
C GLN A 70 -44.75 0.36 -6.85
N TRP A 71 -44.68 1.59 -6.33
CA TRP A 71 -43.63 2.07 -5.45
C TRP A 71 -44.03 1.86 -3.99
N ILE A 72 -43.09 1.44 -3.15
CA ILE A 72 -43.34 1.22 -1.73
C ILE A 72 -42.53 2.16 -0.85
N SER A 73 -42.95 2.31 0.41
CA SER A 73 -42.24 3.10 1.44
C SER A 73 -41.72 2.24 2.59
N ARG A 74 -42.07 0.93 2.62
CA ARG A 74 -41.66 0.02 3.70
C ARG A 74 -40.14 -0.11 3.78
N ALA A 75 -39.65 -0.35 5.01
CA ALA A 75 -38.23 -0.56 5.28
C ALA A 75 -38.05 -1.76 6.21
N TRP A 76 -36.94 -2.45 6.02
CA TRP A 76 -36.61 -3.67 6.72
C TRP A 76 -35.13 -3.60 7.16
N LEU A 77 -34.89 -3.99 8.42
CA LEU A 77 -33.55 -4.06 9.00
C LEU A 77 -33.17 -5.52 9.22
N TYR A 78 -32.10 -5.97 8.60
CA TYR A 78 -31.47 -7.26 8.84
C TYR A 78 -30.38 -7.11 9.89
N ASP A 79 -30.41 -7.99 10.88
CA ASP A 79 -29.39 -8.13 11.92
C ASP A 79 -28.56 -9.37 11.62
N GLY A 80 -27.28 -9.17 11.31
CA GLY A 80 -26.36 -10.27 10.95
C GLY A 80 -26.00 -11.19 12.10
N GLU A 81 -26.11 -10.74 13.37
CA GLU A 81 -25.90 -11.60 14.54
C GLU A 81 -27.10 -12.49 14.82
N GLN A 82 -28.31 -11.98 14.59
CA GLN A 82 -29.55 -12.70 14.80
C GLN A 82 -30.01 -13.52 13.58
N ASP A 83 -29.36 -13.27 12.42
CA ASP A 83 -29.74 -13.83 11.12
C ASP A 83 -31.24 -13.63 10.80
N ALA A 84 -31.78 -12.44 11.08
CA ALA A 84 -33.19 -12.15 11.02
C ALA A 84 -33.53 -10.73 10.57
N TRP A 85 -34.67 -10.58 9.90
CA TRP A 85 -35.26 -9.32 9.50
C TRP A 85 -36.27 -8.79 10.52
N THR A 86 -36.24 -7.49 10.76
CA THR A 86 -37.25 -6.76 11.53
C THR A 86 -37.79 -5.59 10.72
N ALA A 87 -39.04 -5.20 10.95
CA ALA A 87 -39.60 -3.99 10.33
C ALA A 87 -38.89 -2.75 10.87
N ALA A 88 -38.49 -1.86 9.99
CA ALA A 88 -37.91 -0.56 10.32
C ALA A 88 -38.86 0.58 10.02
N GLU A 89 -38.49 1.80 10.39
CA GLU A 89 -39.28 3.00 10.10
C GLU A 89 -39.39 3.20 8.58
N SER A 90 -40.62 3.31 8.08
CA SER A 90 -40.91 3.50 6.66
C SER A 90 -40.43 4.88 6.16
N LEU A 91 -40.06 4.97 4.89
CA LEU A 91 -39.86 6.24 4.22
C LEU A 91 -41.08 7.16 4.31
N PRO A 92 -40.89 8.48 4.29
CA PRO A 92 -42.03 9.46 4.32
C PRO A 92 -43.00 9.29 3.16
N GLY A 93 -42.61 8.62 2.10
CA GLY A 93 -43.43 8.30 0.92
C GLY A 93 -42.77 7.23 0.07
N PRO A 94 -43.50 6.61 -0.88
CA PRO A 94 -42.94 5.63 -1.79
C PRO A 94 -41.80 6.21 -2.62
N ARG A 95 -40.70 5.50 -2.68
CA ARG A 95 -39.50 5.96 -3.43
C ARG A 95 -38.62 4.78 -3.88
N ALA A 96 -38.06 4.88 -5.09
CA ALA A 96 -37.17 3.90 -5.68
C ALA A 96 -36.19 4.56 -6.67
N TYR A 97 -35.21 3.80 -7.19
CA TYR A 97 -34.30 4.18 -8.27
C TYR A 97 -33.43 5.43 -7.97
N GLY A 98 -33.18 5.71 -6.70
CA GLY A 98 -32.14 6.60 -6.25
C GLY A 98 -30.82 5.86 -6.06
N ALA A 99 -29.74 6.62 -5.74
CA ALA A 99 -28.47 6.03 -5.39
C ALA A 99 -28.30 5.91 -3.88
N SER A 100 -27.61 4.86 -3.45
CA SER A 100 -27.18 4.64 -2.06
C SER A 100 -25.64 4.63 -2.02
N VAL A 101 -25.06 5.59 -1.32
CA VAL A 101 -23.60 5.73 -1.15
C VAL A 101 -23.23 5.24 0.24
N ALA A 102 -22.51 4.14 0.32
CA ALA A 102 -22.08 3.57 1.60
C ALA A 102 -21.11 4.52 2.34
N ILE A 103 -21.32 4.67 3.65
CA ILE A 103 -20.44 5.33 4.61
C ILE A 103 -20.20 4.38 5.79
N SER A 104 -19.23 4.68 6.64
CA SER A 104 -18.79 3.77 7.72
C SER A 104 -19.90 3.36 8.70
N ASP A 105 -20.91 4.18 8.89
CA ASP A 105 -22.01 4.02 9.86
C ASP A 105 -23.40 4.00 9.21
N GLY A 106 -23.47 3.80 7.87
CA GLY A 106 -24.76 3.78 7.16
C GLY A 106 -24.65 4.09 5.67
N ALA A 107 -25.43 5.06 5.19
CA ALA A 107 -25.40 5.50 3.79
C ALA A 107 -25.87 6.94 3.60
N ILE A 108 -25.58 7.51 2.42
CA ILE A 108 -26.22 8.72 1.90
C ILE A 108 -27.15 8.29 0.76
N TRP A 109 -28.44 8.56 0.90
CA TRP A 109 -29.46 8.29 -0.11
C TRP A 109 -29.73 9.53 -0.94
N ILE A 110 -29.73 9.38 -2.26
CA ILE A 110 -29.73 10.50 -3.19
C ILE A 110 -30.81 10.31 -4.25
N GLY A 111 -31.65 11.34 -4.44
CA GLY A 111 -32.63 11.40 -5.54
C GLY A 111 -33.69 10.29 -5.48
N GLY A 112 -33.95 9.67 -6.63
CA GLY A 112 -34.95 8.62 -6.82
C GLY A 112 -36.28 9.13 -7.38
N SER A 113 -37.26 8.22 -7.54
CA SER A 113 -38.55 8.49 -8.16
C SER A 113 -39.71 7.84 -7.40
N ASP A 114 -40.88 8.40 -7.55
CA ASP A 114 -42.16 7.71 -7.38
C ASP A 114 -42.88 7.54 -8.73
N ALA A 115 -44.22 7.32 -8.72
CA ALA A 115 -45.00 7.14 -9.93
C ALA A 115 -45.16 8.43 -10.76
N GLU A 116 -44.96 9.59 -10.16
CA GLU A 116 -45.31 10.88 -10.75
C GLU A 116 -44.08 11.75 -11.05
N ARG A 117 -43.03 11.65 -10.25
CA ARG A 117 -41.87 12.56 -10.31
C ARG A 117 -40.57 11.97 -9.82
N HIS A 118 -39.48 12.66 -10.18
CA HIS A 118 -38.15 12.46 -9.60
C HIS A 118 -37.90 13.43 -8.45
N TYR A 119 -36.95 13.10 -7.58
CA TYR A 119 -36.60 13.84 -6.36
C TYR A 119 -35.18 14.41 -6.42
N ALA A 120 -34.97 15.54 -5.75
CA ALA A 120 -33.68 16.13 -5.51
C ALA A 120 -33.19 15.89 -4.07
N ALA A 121 -33.97 15.23 -3.23
CA ALA A 121 -33.64 15.05 -1.81
C ALA A 121 -32.39 14.20 -1.60
N VAL A 122 -31.58 14.59 -0.62
CA VAL A 122 -30.36 13.89 -0.19
C VAL A 122 -30.44 13.70 1.32
N VAL A 123 -30.33 12.46 1.78
CA VAL A 123 -30.53 12.12 3.19
C VAL A 123 -29.37 11.24 3.64
N ARG A 124 -28.68 11.61 4.70
CA ARG A 124 -27.72 10.76 5.40
C ARG A 124 -28.48 9.89 6.40
N VAL A 125 -28.26 8.60 6.32
CA VAL A 125 -28.88 7.59 7.20
C VAL A 125 -27.78 6.92 8.00
N ARG A 126 -27.87 6.97 9.32
CA ARG A 126 -26.91 6.31 10.23
C ARG A 126 -27.61 5.25 11.07
N LEU A 127 -26.92 4.13 11.26
CA LEU A 127 -27.37 3.02 12.10
C LEU A 127 -26.65 3.15 13.46
N ASP A 128 -27.31 3.77 14.45
CA ASP A 128 -26.75 3.95 15.80
C ASP A 128 -27.47 3.04 16.80
N GLY A 129 -26.80 1.96 17.23
CA GLY A 129 -27.44 0.94 18.07
C GLY A 129 -28.70 0.39 17.42
N GLN A 130 -29.87 0.53 18.06
CA GLN A 130 -31.18 0.14 17.50
C GLN A 130 -31.92 1.28 16.82
N GLU A 131 -31.36 2.48 16.81
CA GLU A 131 -32.01 3.67 16.26
C GLU A 131 -31.49 3.94 14.83
N LEU A 132 -32.38 4.44 13.98
CA LEU A 132 -32.10 4.98 12.66
C LEU A 132 -32.12 6.50 12.74
N ILE A 133 -31.03 7.14 12.37
CA ILE A 133 -30.91 8.60 12.40
C ILE A 133 -30.93 9.11 10.97
N TYR A 134 -31.88 9.96 10.64
CA TYR A 134 -32.02 10.60 9.34
C TYR A 134 -31.59 12.06 9.44
N GLU A 135 -30.70 12.49 8.56
CA GLU A 135 -30.20 13.85 8.48
C GLU A 135 -30.32 14.35 7.04
N ASP A 136 -31.08 15.45 6.84
CA ASP A 136 -31.22 16.06 5.53
C ASP A 136 -29.90 16.78 5.15
N LEU A 137 -29.35 16.44 4.02
CA LEU A 137 -28.24 17.14 3.39
C LEU A 137 -28.77 18.10 2.32
N PRO A 138 -27.93 19.05 1.83
CA PRO A 138 -28.34 19.94 0.74
C PRO A 138 -28.89 19.16 -0.45
N PRO A 139 -30.10 19.53 -0.96
CA PRO A 139 -30.71 18.84 -2.08
C PRO A 139 -29.85 19.02 -3.34
N LEU A 140 -29.93 18.06 -4.28
CA LEU A 140 -29.35 18.16 -5.59
C LEU A 140 -29.85 19.43 -6.33
N PRO A 141 -29.06 19.99 -7.26
CA PRO A 141 -29.49 21.14 -8.06
C PRO A 141 -30.73 20.87 -8.93
N GLU A 142 -30.90 19.63 -9.36
CA GLU A 142 -32.02 19.16 -10.18
C GLU A 142 -32.51 17.79 -9.69
N PRO A 143 -33.81 17.47 -9.82
CA PRO A 143 -34.33 16.13 -9.54
C PRO A 143 -33.69 15.09 -10.47
N VAL A 144 -33.42 13.89 -9.91
CA VAL A 144 -32.79 12.83 -10.71
C VAL A 144 -33.16 11.44 -10.19
N ALA A 145 -33.35 10.50 -11.13
CA ALA A 145 -33.42 9.07 -10.85
C ALA A 145 -32.60 8.29 -11.89
N ASN A 146 -32.36 6.99 -11.65
CA ASN A 146 -31.56 6.11 -12.50
C ASN A 146 -30.11 6.63 -12.71
N HIS A 147 -29.62 7.41 -11.77
CA HIS A 147 -28.23 7.88 -11.69
C HIS A 147 -27.41 6.94 -10.83
N ALA A 148 -26.11 7.12 -10.83
CA ALA A 148 -25.21 6.50 -9.86
C ALA A 148 -24.49 7.55 -9.01
N ALA A 149 -24.04 7.14 -7.83
CA ALA A 149 -23.29 8.02 -6.92
C ALA A 149 -22.27 7.22 -6.11
N VAL A 150 -21.20 7.89 -5.68
CA VAL A 150 -20.12 7.29 -4.90
C VAL A 150 -19.44 8.32 -4.01
N LEU A 151 -18.84 7.87 -2.91
CA LEU A 151 -17.95 8.66 -2.06
C LEU A 151 -16.49 8.43 -2.47
N PHE A 152 -15.75 9.52 -2.72
CA PHE A 152 -14.31 9.50 -2.92
C PHE A 152 -13.66 10.56 -2.02
N GLY A 153 -12.86 10.12 -1.06
CA GLY A 153 -12.41 10.96 0.06
C GLY A 153 -13.60 11.43 0.90
N SER A 154 -13.74 12.73 1.09
CA SER A 154 -14.92 13.37 1.74
C SER A 154 -15.98 13.83 0.74
N THR A 155 -15.81 13.61 -0.55
CA THR A 155 -16.69 14.15 -1.59
C THR A 155 -17.59 13.08 -2.18
N VAL A 156 -18.89 13.32 -2.14
CA VAL A 156 -19.91 12.53 -2.84
C VAL A 156 -20.02 13.04 -4.29
N TYR A 157 -19.88 12.13 -5.24
CA TYR A 157 -20.04 12.40 -6.67
C TYR A 157 -21.31 11.74 -7.19
N VAL A 158 -22.04 12.42 -8.07
CA VAL A 158 -23.27 11.94 -8.72
C VAL A 158 -23.13 12.06 -10.23
N ALA A 159 -23.41 10.99 -10.97
CA ALA A 159 -23.29 10.94 -12.42
C ALA A 159 -24.52 10.39 -13.13
N GLY A 160 -24.91 11.01 -14.24
CA GLY A 160 -25.95 10.53 -15.12
C GLY A 160 -27.37 10.64 -14.59
N GLY A 161 -28.25 9.74 -15.00
CA GLY A 161 -29.66 9.71 -14.65
C GLY A 161 -30.54 10.47 -15.64
N GLN A 162 -31.79 10.72 -15.27
CA GLN A 162 -32.77 11.47 -16.06
C GLN A 162 -33.60 12.39 -15.18
N ALA A 163 -34.17 13.48 -15.75
CA ALA A 163 -34.86 14.55 -15.05
C ALA A 163 -36.29 14.18 -14.60
N ALA A 164 -36.98 13.39 -15.39
CA ALA A 164 -38.36 13.03 -15.21
C ALA A 164 -38.64 11.63 -15.77
N PRO A 165 -39.73 10.96 -15.36
CA PRO A 165 -40.04 9.61 -15.83
C PRO A 165 -40.23 9.49 -17.34
N ASP A 166 -40.61 10.53 -18.02
CA ASP A 166 -40.87 10.64 -19.47
C ASP A 166 -39.70 11.29 -20.25
N SER A 167 -38.52 11.48 -19.62
CA SER A 167 -37.37 12.05 -20.28
C SER A 167 -36.90 11.21 -21.47
N THR A 168 -36.69 11.84 -22.61
CA THR A 168 -36.17 11.22 -23.84
C THR A 168 -34.63 11.35 -23.97
N GLU A 169 -34.00 12.07 -23.03
CA GLU A 169 -32.56 12.27 -22.97
C GLU A 169 -32.05 11.95 -21.56
N ALA A 170 -30.89 11.32 -21.49
CA ALA A 170 -30.20 11.07 -20.24
C ALA A 170 -29.28 12.24 -19.87
N TYR A 171 -29.15 12.52 -18.59
CA TYR A 171 -28.22 13.54 -18.10
C TYR A 171 -26.76 13.19 -18.43
N ARG A 172 -26.05 14.22 -18.89
CA ARG A 172 -24.58 14.26 -18.88
C ARG A 172 -24.15 15.29 -17.83
N ARG A 173 -24.55 15.04 -16.58
CA ARG A 173 -24.25 15.89 -15.41
C ARG A 173 -23.32 15.14 -14.46
N PHE A 174 -22.39 15.86 -13.87
CA PHE A 174 -21.50 15.37 -12.82
C PHE A 174 -21.46 16.38 -11.69
N TRP A 175 -22.06 16.02 -10.55
CA TRP A 175 -22.14 16.87 -9.37
C TRP A 175 -21.27 16.34 -8.25
N ALA A 176 -20.74 17.27 -7.43
CA ALA A 176 -19.89 16.96 -6.29
C ALA A 176 -20.36 17.72 -5.05
N LEU A 177 -20.39 17.04 -3.90
CA LEU A 177 -20.70 17.58 -2.58
C LEU A 177 -19.63 17.11 -1.58
N ASP A 178 -18.88 18.03 -0.99
CA ASP A 178 -18.01 17.71 0.15
C ASP A 178 -18.87 17.64 1.42
N VAL A 179 -18.93 16.45 2.04
CA VAL A 179 -19.79 16.20 3.20
C VAL A 179 -19.12 16.57 4.53
N ASP A 180 -17.84 16.87 4.52
CA ASP A 180 -17.06 17.34 5.68
C ASP A 180 -16.93 18.87 5.71
N ASP A 181 -17.43 19.60 4.70
CA ASP A 181 -17.45 21.06 4.69
C ASP A 181 -18.44 21.58 5.75
N ASP A 182 -18.07 22.63 6.49
CA ASP A 182 -18.94 23.31 7.46
C ASP A 182 -20.26 23.84 6.85
N SER A 183 -20.30 24.05 5.53
CA SER A 183 -21.43 24.53 4.76
C SER A 183 -21.54 23.84 3.40
N PRO A 184 -21.85 22.53 3.40
CA PRO A 184 -21.79 21.71 2.18
C PRO A 184 -22.70 22.27 1.08
N ARG A 185 -22.18 22.33 -0.15
CA ARG A 185 -22.92 22.79 -1.33
C ARG A 185 -22.56 21.97 -2.55
N TRP A 186 -23.58 21.61 -3.33
CA TRP A 186 -23.37 20.98 -4.61
C TRP A 186 -22.69 21.91 -5.58
N ARG A 187 -21.69 21.38 -6.29
CA ARG A 187 -21.01 22.02 -7.41
C ARG A 187 -21.12 21.13 -8.63
N GLU A 188 -21.34 21.74 -9.79
CA GLU A 188 -21.23 21.02 -11.05
C GLU A 188 -19.76 20.94 -11.44
N VAL A 189 -19.32 19.74 -11.77
CA VAL A 189 -17.95 19.44 -12.21
C VAL A 189 -18.02 19.06 -13.68
N GLU A 190 -16.90 19.19 -14.40
CA GLU A 190 -16.83 18.77 -15.79
C GLU A 190 -17.28 17.31 -15.94
N ALA A 191 -18.20 17.06 -16.87
CA ALA A 191 -18.70 15.72 -17.13
C ALA A 191 -17.75 14.93 -18.03
N TRP A 192 -17.83 13.60 -17.98
CA TRP A 192 -17.05 12.69 -18.81
C TRP A 192 -17.22 12.97 -20.33
N PRO A 193 -16.25 12.60 -21.18
CA PRO A 193 -16.29 12.90 -22.62
C PRO A 193 -17.38 12.17 -23.41
N GLY A 194 -17.97 11.08 -22.84
CA GLY A 194 -18.98 10.27 -23.49
C GLY A 194 -20.41 10.83 -23.46
N PRO A 195 -21.41 10.06 -23.93
CA PRO A 195 -22.81 10.47 -23.93
C PRO A 195 -23.42 10.54 -22.53
N GLY A 196 -24.58 11.22 -22.43
CA GLY A 196 -25.45 11.13 -21.25
C GLY A 196 -25.92 9.70 -21.04
N ARG A 197 -26.13 9.26 -19.79
CA ARG A 197 -26.47 7.86 -19.51
C ARG A 197 -27.34 7.70 -18.28
N ILE A 198 -28.20 6.70 -18.32
CA ILE A 198 -28.93 6.18 -17.16
C ILE A 198 -28.32 4.87 -16.72
N LEU A 199 -28.51 4.53 -15.42
CA LEU A 199 -28.12 3.26 -14.83
C LEU A 199 -26.63 2.87 -15.09
N PRO A 200 -25.67 3.83 -15.00
CA PRO A 200 -24.28 3.50 -15.14
C PRO A 200 -23.77 2.70 -13.94
N VAL A 201 -22.66 1.98 -14.13
CA VAL A 201 -21.81 1.51 -13.05
C VAL A 201 -20.93 2.67 -12.58
N MET A 202 -20.89 2.92 -11.27
CA MET A 202 -20.02 3.95 -10.69
C MET A 202 -19.41 3.43 -9.39
N VAL A 203 -18.08 3.45 -9.30
CA VAL A 203 -17.32 2.97 -8.14
C VAL A 203 -16.11 3.87 -7.92
N ALA A 204 -15.73 4.10 -6.66
CA ALA A 204 -14.49 4.78 -6.29
C ALA A 204 -13.42 3.74 -5.96
N LEU A 205 -12.24 3.91 -6.56
CA LEU A 205 -11.02 3.20 -6.23
C LEU A 205 -9.99 4.19 -5.68
N ASP A 206 -8.83 3.73 -5.23
CA ASP A 206 -7.80 4.60 -4.62
C ASP A 206 -7.29 5.71 -5.57
N ASP A 207 -7.37 5.48 -6.88
CA ASP A 207 -6.87 6.39 -7.91
C ASP A 207 -7.96 7.23 -8.60
N GLY A 208 -9.22 7.18 -8.14
CA GLY A 208 -10.29 8.02 -8.63
C GLY A 208 -11.68 7.39 -8.70
N VAL A 209 -12.59 8.12 -9.30
CA VAL A 209 -13.99 7.74 -9.52
C VAL A 209 -14.14 7.15 -10.93
N TYR A 210 -14.68 5.96 -11.01
CA TYR A 210 -14.92 5.25 -12.27
C TYR A 210 -16.39 5.32 -12.65
N VAL A 211 -16.67 5.66 -13.92
CA VAL A 211 -18.00 5.65 -14.52
C VAL A 211 -17.93 4.79 -15.78
N ALA A 212 -18.68 3.71 -15.81
CA ALA A 212 -18.65 2.75 -16.92
C ALA A 212 -20.05 2.37 -17.36
N SER A 213 -20.20 2.08 -18.67
CA SER A 213 -21.41 1.53 -19.23
C SER A 213 -22.68 2.39 -18.96
N GLY A 214 -23.83 1.75 -18.80
CA GLY A 214 -25.14 2.39 -18.72
C GLY A 214 -25.83 2.42 -20.08
N ALA A 215 -26.95 3.13 -20.15
CA ALA A 215 -27.70 3.29 -21.39
C ALA A 215 -27.94 4.79 -21.70
N GLU A 216 -27.67 5.18 -22.93
CA GLU A 216 -28.10 6.47 -23.47
C GLU A 216 -29.58 6.41 -23.86
N LEU A 217 -30.31 7.47 -23.58
CA LEU A 217 -31.67 7.64 -24.04
C LEU A 217 -31.67 8.40 -25.38
N LEU A 218 -32.35 7.87 -26.35
CA LEU A 218 -32.51 8.49 -27.68
C LEU A 218 -34.02 8.63 -27.96
N PRO A 219 -34.48 9.80 -28.47
CA PRO A 219 -35.87 9.95 -28.84
C PRO A 219 -36.25 8.96 -29.97
N ASP A 220 -37.37 8.28 -29.79
CA ASP A 220 -37.92 7.41 -30.83
C ASP A 220 -38.89 8.15 -31.80
N ALA A 221 -39.37 7.47 -32.84
CA ALA A 221 -40.26 8.06 -33.85
C ALA A 221 -41.68 8.35 -33.31
N GLU A 222 -42.06 7.81 -32.17
CA GLU A 222 -43.38 7.92 -31.55
C GLU A 222 -43.39 8.99 -30.42
N GLY A 223 -42.24 9.64 -30.16
CA GLY A 223 -42.07 10.67 -29.12
C GLY A 223 -41.73 10.09 -27.73
N GLY A 224 -41.43 8.80 -27.64
CA GLY A 224 -40.87 8.14 -26.48
C GLY A 224 -39.35 8.10 -26.52
N ALA A 225 -38.75 7.21 -25.70
CA ALA A 225 -37.31 6.99 -25.64
C ALA A 225 -36.94 5.52 -25.92
N THR A 226 -35.94 5.33 -26.75
CA THR A 226 -35.23 4.04 -26.91
C THR A 226 -33.87 4.09 -26.24
N ARG A 227 -33.23 2.94 -26.05
CA ARG A 227 -31.93 2.81 -25.37
C ARG A 227 -30.84 2.42 -26.33
N ARG A 228 -29.67 3.08 -26.20
CA ARG A 228 -28.40 2.63 -26.72
C ARG A 228 -27.52 2.15 -25.59
N PHE A 229 -27.21 0.88 -25.57
CA PHE A 229 -26.38 0.26 -24.53
C PHE A 229 -24.91 0.65 -24.75
N LEU A 230 -24.22 1.05 -23.67
CA LEU A 230 -22.88 1.60 -23.71
C LEU A 230 -21.88 0.64 -23.08
N THR A 231 -20.64 0.68 -23.55
CA THR A 231 -19.51 -0.08 -22.98
C THR A 231 -18.36 0.82 -22.55
N ASP A 232 -18.39 2.11 -22.95
CA ASP A 232 -17.33 3.07 -22.67
C ASP A 232 -17.15 3.31 -21.16
N ALA A 233 -15.88 3.48 -20.74
CA ALA A 233 -15.53 3.67 -19.35
C ALA A 233 -14.53 4.84 -19.17
N TYR A 234 -14.66 5.53 -18.07
CA TYR A 234 -13.89 6.72 -17.74
C TYR A 234 -13.51 6.75 -16.28
N ARG A 235 -12.31 7.27 -15.99
CA ARG A 235 -11.84 7.58 -14.64
C ARG A 235 -11.74 9.09 -14.46
N TYR A 236 -12.28 9.59 -13.36
CA TYR A 236 -12.15 10.96 -12.91
C TYR A 236 -11.23 11.05 -11.69
N HIS A 237 -10.29 11.99 -11.72
CA HIS A 237 -9.54 12.38 -10.52
C HIS A 237 -9.64 13.90 -10.34
N PRO A 238 -9.85 14.41 -9.10
CA PRO A 238 -10.03 15.85 -8.87
C PRO A 238 -8.92 16.74 -9.43
N ASP A 239 -7.68 16.27 -9.40
CA ASP A 239 -6.50 17.03 -9.85
C ASP A 239 -6.18 16.84 -11.35
N ALA A 240 -6.66 15.75 -11.97
CA ALA A 240 -6.30 15.37 -13.34
C ALA A 240 -7.47 15.41 -14.33
N GLY A 241 -8.71 15.54 -13.83
CA GLY A 241 -9.92 15.47 -14.67
C GLY A 241 -10.21 14.06 -15.19
N TRP A 242 -10.88 13.97 -16.32
CA TRP A 242 -11.32 12.72 -16.94
C TRP A 242 -10.28 12.09 -17.85
N ASN A 243 -10.13 10.77 -17.73
CA ASN A 243 -9.35 9.95 -18.64
C ASN A 243 -10.21 8.76 -19.09
N ALA A 244 -10.12 8.38 -20.36
CA ALA A 244 -10.69 7.14 -20.85
C ALA A 244 -9.88 5.96 -20.32
N VAL A 245 -10.57 4.88 -19.95
CA VAL A 245 -9.99 3.61 -19.54
C VAL A 245 -10.57 2.48 -20.39
N ALA A 246 -10.12 1.24 -20.21
CA ALA A 246 -10.57 0.12 -21.02
C ALA A 246 -12.10 -0.05 -20.96
N ASP A 247 -12.74 -0.09 -22.12
CA ASP A 247 -14.17 -0.32 -22.26
C ASP A 247 -14.56 -1.68 -21.64
N SER A 248 -15.75 -1.75 -21.05
CA SER A 248 -16.27 -3.02 -20.54
C SER A 248 -16.51 -4.02 -21.70
N PRO A 249 -16.28 -5.32 -21.46
CA PRO A 249 -16.41 -6.33 -22.54
C PRO A 249 -17.83 -6.49 -23.08
N ARG A 250 -18.82 -6.03 -22.34
CA ARG A 250 -20.24 -5.95 -22.69
C ARG A 250 -20.90 -4.80 -21.94
N PRO A 251 -22.10 -4.37 -22.31
CA PRO A 251 -22.89 -3.47 -21.50
C PRO A 251 -23.17 -4.02 -20.10
N LEU A 252 -23.20 -3.14 -19.08
CA LEU A 252 -23.34 -3.46 -17.67
C LEU A 252 -24.48 -2.63 -17.05
N VAL A 253 -25.60 -2.49 -17.75
CA VAL A 253 -26.67 -1.58 -17.36
C VAL A 253 -27.32 -2.05 -16.08
N ALA A 254 -27.50 -1.13 -15.12
CA ALA A 254 -28.13 -1.37 -13.83
C ALA A 254 -27.47 -2.45 -12.96
N ALA A 255 -26.23 -2.83 -13.27
CA ALA A 255 -25.49 -3.85 -12.52
C ALA A 255 -25.14 -3.34 -11.12
N PRO A 256 -25.35 -4.14 -10.06
CA PRO A 256 -24.74 -3.87 -8.76
C PRO A 256 -23.22 -3.99 -8.87
N ALA A 257 -22.52 -3.01 -8.29
CA ALA A 257 -21.06 -2.96 -8.36
C ALA A 257 -20.48 -2.43 -7.06
N THR A 258 -19.24 -2.82 -6.75
CA THR A 258 -18.52 -2.36 -5.55
C THR A 258 -17.00 -2.39 -5.77
N ALA A 259 -16.27 -1.63 -4.97
CA ALA A 259 -14.82 -1.79 -4.86
C ALA A 259 -14.49 -3.05 -4.05
N TRP A 260 -13.38 -3.71 -4.40
CA TRP A 260 -12.79 -4.81 -3.65
C TRP A 260 -11.29 -4.56 -3.48
N GLY A 261 -10.91 -4.05 -2.33
CA GLY A 261 -9.61 -3.41 -2.17
C GLY A 261 -9.55 -2.06 -2.89
N GLY A 262 -8.35 -1.50 -3.01
CA GLY A 262 -8.13 -0.17 -3.59
C GLY A 262 -8.10 -0.14 -5.11
N GLU A 263 -7.88 -1.28 -5.79
CA GLU A 263 -7.58 -1.33 -7.23
C GLU A 263 -8.56 -2.15 -8.05
N HIS A 264 -9.52 -2.85 -7.44
CA HIS A 264 -10.47 -3.73 -8.12
C HIS A 264 -11.89 -3.20 -8.08
N LEU A 265 -12.58 -3.17 -9.23
CA LEU A 265 -13.98 -2.84 -9.39
C LEU A 265 -14.73 -4.12 -9.81
N PHE A 266 -15.58 -4.64 -8.92
CA PHE A 266 -16.42 -5.80 -9.18
C PHE A 266 -17.80 -5.40 -9.66
N VAL A 267 -18.28 -6.07 -10.71
CA VAL A 267 -19.61 -5.91 -11.29
C VAL A 267 -20.30 -7.26 -11.33
N PHE A 268 -21.51 -7.33 -10.79
CA PHE A 268 -22.28 -8.56 -10.67
C PHE A 268 -23.42 -8.55 -11.68
N GLY A 269 -23.33 -9.36 -12.73
CA GLY A 269 -24.35 -9.46 -13.75
C GLY A 269 -24.51 -8.18 -14.59
N GLY A 270 -25.71 -7.64 -14.63
CA GLY A 270 -26.09 -6.47 -15.43
C GLY A 270 -26.91 -6.82 -16.66
N ASP A 271 -27.71 -5.88 -17.16
CA ASP A 271 -28.39 -5.99 -18.44
C ASP A 271 -27.42 -5.68 -19.58
N ASP A 272 -27.15 -6.67 -20.44
CA ASP A 272 -26.25 -6.52 -21.60
C ASP A 272 -26.96 -6.02 -22.85
N GLY A 273 -28.28 -5.80 -22.78
CA GLY A 273 -29.13 -5.31 -23.86
C GLY A 273 -29.43 -6.35 -24.95
N SER A 274 -28.86 -7.54 -24.89
CA SER A 274 -28.99 -8.54 -25.96
C SER A 274 -30.44 -8.97 -26.22
N LEU A 275 -31.26 -9.04 -25.15
CA LEU A 275 -32.67 -9.43 -25.22
C LEU A 275 -33.63 -8.25 -24.90
N PHE A 276 -33.14 -7.04 -24.76
CA PHE A 276 -33.97 -5.88 -24.35
C PHE A 276 -35.16 -5.65 -25.25
N PHE A 277 -34.95 -5.68 -26.58
CA PHE A 277 -36.02 -5.48 -27.57
C PHE A 277 -36.93 -6.69 -27.75
N ASP A 278 -36.48 -7.87 -27.38
CA ASP A 278 -37.23 -9.13 -27.45
C ASP A 278 -38.03 -9.40 -26.15
N ALA A 279 -37.73 -8.71 -25.07
CA ALA A 279 -38.33 -8.89 -23.75
C ALA A 279 -39.88 -8.86 -23.77
N PRO A 280 -40.57 -7.97 -24.52
CA PRO A 280 -42.04 -8.02 -24.60
C PRO A 280 -42.59 -9.29 -25.28
N ALA A 281 -41.83 -9.86 -26.23
CA ALA A 281 -42.23 -11.09 -26.90
C ALA A 281 -41.93 -12.35 -26.04
N LEU A 282 -40.84 -12.34 -25.28
CA LEU A 282 -40.46 -13.40 -24.37
C LEU A 282 -41.34 -13.44 -23.13
N GLY A 283 -41.76 -12.29 -22.61
CA GLY A 283 -42.59 -12.19 -21.41
C GLY A 283 -42.01 -12.99 -20.22
N GLU A 284 -42.81 -13.93 -19.68
CA GLU A 284 -42.41 -14.76 -18.55
C GLU A 284 -41.34 -15.82 -18.92
N ASP A 285 -41.15 -16.13 -20.21
CA ASP A 285 -40.13 -17.06 -20.70
C ASP A 285 -38.76 -16.41 -20.88
N HIS A 286 -38.60 -15.15 -20.49
CA HIS A 286 -37.31 -14.46 -20.53
C HIS A 286 -36.29 -15.16 -19.61
N PRO A 287 -35.07 -15.52 -20.09
CA PRO A 287 -34.12 -16.34 -19.35
C PRO A 287 -33.47 -15.65 -18.13
N GLY A 288 -33.73 -14.34 -17.95
CA GLY A 288 -33.05 -13.50 -16.94
C GLY A 288 -31.88 -12.72 -17.49
N PHE A 289 -31.20 -11.96 -16.61
CA PHE A 289 -29.98 -11.24 -16.94
C PHE A 289 -28.76 -12.16 -16.77
N THR A 290 -27.57 -11.67 -17.13
CA THR A 290 -26.35 -12.48 -17.03
C THR A 290 -25.94 -12.70 -15.57
N HIS A 291 -25.33 -13.85 -15.30
CA HIS A 291 -24.76 -14.24 -13.99
C HIS A 291 -23.28 -13.94 -13.87
N GLU A 292 -22.62 -13.53 -14.96
CA GLU A 292 -21.18 -13.33 -15.01
C GLU A 292 -20.74 -12.22 -14.05
N VAL A 293 -19.71 -12.53 -13.25
CA VAL A 293 -19.02 -11.56 -12.39
C VAL A 293 -17.78 -11.06 -13.14
N LEU A 294 -17.70 -9.75 -13.33
CA LEU A 294 -16.57 -9.08 -13.94
C LEU A 294 -15.77 -8.29 -12.90
N ASP A 295 -14.46 -8.30 -13.07
CA ASP A 295 -13.50 -7.57 -12.27
C ASP A 295 -12.67 -6.67 -13.19
N TYR A 296 -12.71 -5.37 -12.96
CA TYR A 296 -11.81 -4.42 -13.59
C TYR A 296 -10.69 -4.07 -12.63
N HIS A 297 -9.44 -4.18 -13.10
CA HIS A 297 -8.26 -3.83 -12.32
C HIS A 297 -7.63 -2.53 -12.84
N SER A 298 -7.59 -1.49 -12.00
CA SER A 298 -7.21 -0.13 -12.38
C SER A 298 -5.76 0.01 -12.84
N VAL A 299 -4.81 -0.68 -12.18
CA VAL A 299 -3.38 -0.57 -12.47
C VAL A 299 -2.98 -1.19 -13.82
N THR A 300 -3.63 -2.30 -14.21
CA THR A 300 -3.38 -2.96 -15.49
C THR A 300 -4.34 -2.51 -16.60
N ASP A 301 -5.39 -1.77 -16.24
CA ASP A 301 -6.46 -1.34 -17.15
C ASP A 301 -7.06 -2.51 -17.93
N THR A 302 -7.54 -3.53 -17.18
CA THR A 302 -8.05 -4.79 -17.75
C THR A 302 -9.31 -5.28 -17.06
N TRP A 303 -10.23 -5.83 -17.86
CA TRP A 303 -11.41 -6.55 -17.39
C TRP A 303 -11.17 -8.05 -17.38
N THR A 304 -11.63 -8.74 -16.33
CA THR A 304 -11.41 -10.18 -16.12
C THR A 304 -12.70 -10.84 -15.64
N PRO A 305 -13.19 -11.92 -16.24
CA PRO A 305 -14.27 -12.72 -15.66
C PRO A 305 -13.79 -13.46 -14.42
N ARG A 306 -14.58 -13.42 -13.33
CA ARG A 306 -14.25 -14.03 -12.03
C ARG A 306 -15.21 -15.16 -11.62
N GLY A 307 -15.94 -15.72 -12.57
CA GLY A 307 -16.93 -16.74 -12.37
C GLY A 307 -18.35 -16.23 -12.48
N GLU A 308 -19.29 -16.95 -11.86
CA GLU A 308 -20.71 -16.63 -11.92
C GLU A 308 -21.30 -16.42 -10.53
N SER A 309 -22.28 -15.53 -10.43
CA SER A 309 -23.12 -15.37 -9.24
C SER A 309 -24.31 -16.35 -9.32
N PRO A 310 -24.85 -16.81 -8.18
CA PRO A 310 -26.06 -17.64 -8.17
C PRO A 310 -27.34 -16.87 -8.54
N PHE A 311 -27.22 -15.58 -8.85
CA PHE A 311 -28.31 -14.66 -9.16
C PHE A 311 -27.95 -13.78 -10.38
N SER A 312 -28.99 -13.18 -10.96
CA SER A 312 -28.86 -12.25 -12.10
C SER A 312 -29.49 -10.86 -11.78
N HIS A 313 -29.41 -10.43 -10.52
CA HIS A 313 -30.11 -9.22 -10.08
C HIS A 313 -29.55 -7.95 -10.69
N VAL A 314 -30.40 -7.10 -11.23
CA VAL A 314 -30.12 -5.73 -11.64
C VAL A 314 -30.95 -4.72 -10.82
N THR A 315 -30.71 -3.43 -10.99
CA THR A 315 -31.46 -2.37 -10.27
C THR A 315 -31.43 -2.55 -8.74
N THR A 316 -30.28 -2.90 -8.21
CA THR A 316 -30.00 -3.00 -6.77
C THR A 316 -28.57 -2.53 -6.51
N THR A 317 -28.19 -2.43 -5.23
CA THR A 317 -26.87 -1.96 -4.81
C THR A 317 -26.09 -3.11 -4.17
N ALA A 318 -24.83 -3.27 -4.55
CA ALA A 318 -23.87 -4.10 -3.85
C ALA A 318 -23.23 -3.29 -2.70
N ILE A 319 -23.23 -3.82 -1.49
CA ILE A 319 -22.67 -3.17 -0.31
C ILE A 319 -21.52 -3.98 0.27
N PRO A 320 -20.43 -3.33 0.67
CA PRO A 320 -19.39 -4.00 1.47
C PRO A 320 -19.99 -4.57 2.76
N TRP A 321 -19.68 -5.82 3.10
CA TRP A 321 -20.18 -6.50 4.28
C TRP A 321 -19.11 -7.39 4.88
N GLN A 322 -18.58 -7.00 6.04
CA GLN A 322 -17.43 -7.69 6.64
C GLN A 322 -16.30 -7.87 5.59
N ASP A 323 -15.86 -9.09 5.34
CA ASP A 323 -14.83 -9.42 4.34
C ASP A 323 -15.44 -9.77 2.97
N GLY A 324 -16.68 -9.34 2.68
CA GLY A 324 -17.42 -9.71 1.49
C GLY A 324 -18.31 -8.61 0.93
N VAL A 325 -19.24 -9.03 0.09
CA VAL A 325 -20.25 -8.18 -0.55
C VAL A 325 -21.64 -8.74 -0.32
N LEU A 326 -22.58 -7.86 0.03
CA LEU A 326 -23.99 -8.22 0.21
C LEU A 326 -24.84 -7.57 -0.86
N ILE A 327 -25.74 -8.37 -1.48
CA ILE A 327 -26.68 -7.92 -2.50
C ILE A 327 -28.07 -8.38 -2.09
N ALA A 328 -28.98 -7.42 -1.89
CA ALA A 328 -30.33 -7.65 -1.42
C ALA A 328 -31.37 -7.29 -2.46
N SER A 329 -32.25 -8.25 -2.80
CA SER A 329 -33.32 -8.06 -3.74
C SER A 329 -32.84 -7.59 -5.12
N GLY A 330 -33.73 -7.10 -5.97
CA GLY A 330 -33.43 -6.64 -7.33
C GLY A 330 -34.34 -7.29 -8.35
N GLU A 331 -34.09 -6.98 -9.61
CA GLU A 331 -34.81 -7.51 -10.75
C GLU A 331 -33.98 -8.63 -11.40
N ASP A 332 -34.50 -9.85 -11.44
CA ASP A 332 -33.81 -11.03 -12.00
C ASP A 332 -34.10 -11.25 -13.49
N ARG A 333 -35.20 -10.70 -13.98
CA ARG A 333 -35.61 -10.61 -15.39
C ARG A 333 -36.56 -9.42 -15.57
N PRO A 334 -36.77 -8.90 -16.79
CA PRO A 334 -37.66 -7.77 -17.02
C PRO A 334 -39.05 -7.97 -16.41
N GLY A 335 -39.47 -7.06 -15.52
CA GLY A 335 -40.78 -7.11 -14.87
C GLY A 335 -40.89 -8.03 -13.67
N HIS A 336 -39.91 -8.84 -13.33
CA HIS A 336 -39.93 -9.74 -12.16
C HIS A 336 -38.86 -9.32 -11.14
N ARG A 337 -39.24 -9.30 -9.84
CA ARG A 337 -38.32 -8.97 -8.74
C ARG A 337 -38.10 -10.21 -7.87
N SER A 338 -36.93 -10.28 -7.25
CA SER A 338 -36.57 -11.37 -6.37
C SER A 338 -36.33 -10.83 -4.94
N PRO A 339 -36.92 -11.45 -3.91
CA PRO A 339 -36.64 -11.09 -2.52
C PRO A 339 -35.34 -11.70 -1.99
N ALA A 340 -34.61 -12.45 -2.79
CA ALA A 340 -33.40 -13.17 -2.38
C ALA A 340 -32.30 -12.22 -1.97
N VAL A 341 -31.51 -12.65 -0.97
CA VAL A 341 -30.36 -11.91 -0.43
C VAL A 341 -29.15 -12.83 -0.46
N PHE A 342 -28.04 -12.33 -1.00
CA PHE A 342 -26.83 -13.08 -1.18
C PHE A 342 -25.62 -12.38 -0.54
N LEU A 343 -24.80 -13.17 0.14
CA LEU A 343 -23.50 -12.78 0.66
C LEU A 343 -22.41 -13.52 -0.13
N GLY A 344 -21.56 -12.75 -0.80
CA GLY A 344 -20.36 -13.25 -1.47
C GLY A 344 -19.13 -12.98 -0.61
N THR A 345 -18.33 -14.01 -0.32
CA THR A 345 -17.06 -13.88 0.39
C THR A 345 -15.93 -14.39 -0.48
N ALA A 346 -14.73 -13.83 -0.34
CA ALA A 346 -13.60 -14.31 -1.11
C ALA A 346 -13.29 -15.77 -0.80
N ALA A 347 -13.24 -16.61 -1.82
CA ALA A 347 -12.78 -17.99 -1.70
C ALA A 347 -11.34 -17.99 -1.19
N SER A 348 -11.03 -18.78 -0.18
CA SER A 348 -9.70 -18.85 0.42
C SER A 348 -8.67 -19.36 -0.59
N ARG A 349 -8.05 -18.45 -1.33
CA ARG A 349 -6.96 -18.71 -2.30
C ARG A 349 -5.62 -18.31 -1.69
N SER A 350 -5.06 -19.14 -0.84
CA SER A 350 -3.63 -18.99 -0.51
C SER A 350 -2.80 -19.68 -1.60
N ALA A 351 -1.83 -18.96 -2.15
CA ALA A 351 -0.80 -19.60 -2.95
C ALA A 351 -0.08 -20.61 -2.03
N ARG A 352 -0.30 -21.89 -2.24
CA ARG A 352 0.23 -22.91 -1.34
C ARG A 352 1.73 -23.07 -1.56
N PHE A 353 2.48 -22.74 -0.53
CA PHE A 353 3.89 -23.12 -0.43
C PHE A 353 4.03 -24.64 -0.59
N ARG A 354 4.92 -25.06 -1.48
CA ARG A 354 5.20 -26.47 -1.72
C ARG A 354 6.16 -27.01 -0.66
N PRO A 355 6.19 -28.30 -0.35
CA PRO A 355 7.08 -28.85 0.68
C PRO A 355 8.56 -28.47 0.49
N LEU A 356 9.02 -28.38 -0.77
CA LEU A 356 10.39 -28.01 -1.10
C LEU A 356 10.70 -26.54 -0.74
N ASP A 357 9.71 -25.66 -0.78
CA ASP A 357 9.87 -24.25 -0.40
C ASP A 357 10.09 -24.10 1.11
N TYR A 358 9.36 -24.89 1.93
CA TYR A 358 9.59 -24.96 3.38
C TYR A 358 10.97 -25.52 3.69
N VAL A 359 11.43 -26.55 2.95
CA VAL A 359 12.80 -27.08 3.14
C VAL A 359 13.83 -26.01 2.80
N ALA A 360 13.68 -25.29 1.68
CA ALA A 360 14.59 -24.21 1.31
C ALA A 360 14.61 -23.08 2.37
N LEU A 361 13.45 -22.70 2.90
CA LEU A 361 13.30 -21.71 3.97
C LEU A 361 14.07 -22.16 5.23
N VAL A 362 13.83 -23.37 5.71
CA VAL A 362 14.45 -23.90 6.94
C VAL A 362 15.97 -24.05 6.78
N VAL A 363 16.44 -24.56 5.63
CA VAL A 363 17.87 -24.72 5.35
C VAL A 363 18.56 -23.35 5.31
N TYR A 364 17.95 -22.37 4.66
CA TYR A 364 18.50 -21.03 4.58
C TYR A 364 18.57 -20.33 5.93
N LEU A 365 17.48 -20.32 6.71
CA LEU A 365 17.45 -19.75 8.06
C LEU A 365 18.43 -20.47 8.99
N GLY A 366 18.53 -21.81 8.88
CA GLY A 366 19.50 -22.61 9.62
C GLY A 366 20.95 -22.25 9.29
N ALA A 367 21.25 -21.98 8.00
CA ALA A 367 22.57 -21.52 7.58
C ALA A 367 22.94 -20.16 8.18
N LEU A 368 22.01 -19.19 8.26
CA LEU A 368 22.25 -17.88 8.89
C LEU A 368 22.59 -18.04 10.38
N VAL A 369 21.82 -18.86 11.11
CA VAL A 369 22.11 -19.17 12.51
C VAL A 369 23.48 -19.87 12.65
N GLY A 370 23.81 -20.78 11.73
CA GLY A 370 25.12 -21.44 11.67
C GLY A 370 26.28 -20.46 11.52
N ILE A 371 26.12 -19.43 10.68
CA ILE A 371 27.08 -18.32 10.50
C ILE A 371 27.26 -17.59 11.85
N GLY A 372 26.15 -17.23 12.53
CA GLY A 372 26.19 -16.59 13.85
C GLY A 372 26.98 -17.42 14.88
N PHE A 373 26.75 -18.73 14.94
CA PHE A 373 27.49 -19.63 15.84
C PHE A 373 28.97 -19.75 15.47
N TYR A 374 29.30 -19.79 14.18
CA TYR A 374 30.68 -19.84 13.72
C TYR A 374 31.47 -18.63 14.20
N PHE A 375 30.96 -17.43 14.01
CA PHE A 375 31.64 -16.19 14.40
C PHE A 375 31.55 -15.89 15.91
N SER A 376 30.64 -16.51 16.65
CA SER A 376 30.54 -16.37 18.11
C SER A 376 31.83 -16.77 18.83
N ARG A 377 32.60 -17.69 18.25
CA ARG A 377 33.87 -18.19 18.78
C ARG A 377 35.01 -17.16 18.75
N GLY A 378 34.91 -16.16 17.85
CA GLY A 378 35.88 -15.07 17.70
C GLY A 378 35.60 -13.82 18.54
N SER A 379 34.41 -13.68 19.13
CA SER A 379 33.95 -12.47 19.84
C SER A 379 34.31 -12.50 21.31
N ALA A 380 35.59 -12.36 21.64
CA ALA A 380 36.10 -12.40 23.01
C ALA A 380 36.13 -11.05 23.71
N THR A 381 36.26 -9.95 22.94
CA THR A 381 36.37 -8.59 23.47
C THR A 381 35.21 -7.71 22.95
N THR A 382 35.03 -6.53 23.58
CA THR A 382 34.06 -5.53 23.07
C THR A 382 34.50 -4.98 21.72
N GLU A 383 35.80 -4.92 21.40
CA GLU A 383 36.29 -4.49 20.08
C GLU A 383 35.98 -5.54 19.01
N ASP A 384 36.11 -6.83 19.31
CA ASP A 384 35.69 -7.89 18.39
C ASP A 384 34.15 -7.85 18.19
N PHE A 385 33.38 -7.70 19.25
CA PHE A 385 31.92 -7.72 19.20
C PHE A 385 31.33 -6.53 18.44
N PHE A 386 31.90 -5.32 18.59
CA PHE A 386 31.36 -4.10 17.97
C PHE A 386 32.07 -3.70 16.68
N LEU A 387 33.32 -4.08 16.46
CA LEU A 387 34.13 -3.64 15.33
C LEU A 387 34.81 -4.79 14.55
N ALA A 388 34.48 -6.05 14.87
CA ALA A 388 35.12 -7.22 14.24
C ALA A 388 36.66 -7.15 14.28
N GLY A 389 37.24 -6.61 15.37
CA GLY A 389 38.68 -6.37 15.51
C GLY A 389 39.27 -5.48 14.41
N ARG A 390 38.48 -4.70 13.70
CA ARG A 390 38.87 -3.87 12.55
C ARG A 390 39.55 -4.66 11.41
N ARG A 391 39.09 -5.88 11.17
CA ARG A 391 39.71 -6.83 10.19
C ARG A 391 38.78 -7.14 9.03
N THR A 392 37.60 -6.56 8.97
CA THR A 392 36.60 -6.82 7.92
C THR A 392 37.16 -6.43 6.54
N PRO A 393 37.09 -7.31 5.53
CA PRO A 393 37.47 -6.96 4.16
C PRO A 393 36.56 -5.85 3.62
N TRP A 394 37.12 -4.91 2.88
CA TRP A 394 36.41 -3.73 2.34
C TRP A 394 35.17 -4.10 1.52
N TRP A 395 35.22 -5.19 0.75
CA TRP A 395 34.11 -5.64 -0.08
C TRP A 395 32.97 -6.22 0.78
N ALA A 396 33.28 -6.95 1.85
CA ALA A 396 32.26 -7.47 2.77
C ALA A 396 31.60 -6.31 3.56
N ALA A 397 32.38 -5.33 4.01
CA ALA A 397 31.85 -4.13 4.62
C ALA A 397 30.94 -3.34 3.65
N GLY A 398 31.35 -3.21 2.37
CA GLY A 398 30.57 -2.55 1.32
C GLY A 398 29.25 -3.25 1.01
N LEU A 399 29.26 -4.58 0.88
CA LEU A 399 28.06 -5.39 0.71
C LEU A 399 27.14 -5.31 1.94
N SER A 400 27.70 -5.30 3.15
CA SER A 400 26.93 -5.16 4.38
C SER A 400 26.32 -3.77 4.53
N ILE A 401 27.01 -2.68 4.13
CA ILE A 401 26.42 -1.34 4.03
C ILE A 401 25.23 -1.36 3.08
N TYR A 402 25.39 -1.96 1.89
CA TYR A 402 24.33 -2.11 0.91
C TYR A 402 23.15 -2.92 1.46
N GLY A 403 23.39 -4.08 2.08
CA GLY A 403 22.36 -4.93 2.67
C GLY A 403 21.59 -4.25 3.82
N THR A 404 22.24 -3.37 4.59
CA THR A 404 21.61 -2.57 5.65
C THR A 404 20.70 -1.48 5.07
N GLN A 405 21.02 -0.96 3.88
CA GLN A 405 20.24 0.07 3.19
C GLN A 405 19.09 -0.53 2.36
N LEU A 406 19.34 -1.66 1.69
CA LEU A 406 18.34 -2.43 0.97
C LEU A 406 17.59 -3.30 1.97
N SER A 407 16.56 -2.75 2.60
CA SER A 407 15.69 -3.51 3.50
C SER A 407 14.73 -4.42 2.72
N SER A 408 14.14 -5.41 3.40
CA SER A 408 13.04 -6.22 2.85
C SER A 408 11.87 -5.37 2.36
N ILE A 409 11.58 -4.26 3.07
CA ILE A 409 10.57 -3.30 2.66
C ILE A 409 10.91 -2.75 1.27
N SER A 410 12.14 -2.24 1.07
CA SER A 410 12.55 -1.70 -0.23
C SER A 410 12.55 -2.78 -1.34
N PHE A 411 12.91 -4.01 -1.00
CA PHE A 411 12.92 -5.13 -1.93
C PHE A 411 11.52 -5.50 -2.45
N ILE A 412 10.51 -5.39 -1.60
CA ILE A 412 9.10 -5.64 -1.94
C ILE A 412 8.46 -4.37 -2.51
N ALA A 413 8.63 -3.22 -1.84
CA ALA A 413 7.91 -2.00 -2.18
C ALA A 413 8.42 -1.31 -3.46
N ILE A 414 9.70 -1.44 -3.83
CA ILE A 414 10.20 -0.81 -5.07
C ILE A 414 9.53 -1.42 -6.30
N PRO A 415 9.54 -2.77 -6.52
CA PRO A 415 8.81 -3.35 -7.64
C PRO A 415 7.31 -3.06 -7.60
N ALA A 416 6.67 -3.08 -6.43
CA ALA A 416 5.25 -2.77 -6.26
C ALA A 416 4.95 -1.31 -6.64
N LYS A 417 5.79 -0.37 -6.24
CA LYS A 417 5.63 1.05 -6.60
C LYS A 417 5.80 1.28 -8.10
N VAL A 418 6.79 0.63 -8.74
CA VAL A 418 6.99 0.72 -10.18
C VAL A 418 5.86 0.02 -10.95
N TYR A 419 5.33 -1.07 -10.41
CA TYR A 419 4.16 -1.74 -10.95
C TYR A 419 2.95 -0.78 -11.01
N SER A 420 2.67 -0.06 -9.93
CA SER A 420 1.53 0.86 -9.85
C SER A 420 1.77 2.20 -10.56
N THR A 421 3.01 2.70 -10.60
CA THR A 421 3.36 4.01 -11.18
C THR A 421 4.30 3.88 -12.40
N ASP A 422 5.38 4.65 -12.41
CA ASP A 422 6.38 4.77 -13.46
C ASP A 422 7.81 4.79 -12.91
N TRP A 423 8.77 5.25 -13.71
CA TRP A 423 10.19 5.31 -13.35
C TRP A 423 10.63 6.66 -12.74
N VAL A 424 9.74 7.58 -12.38
CA VAL A 424 10.10 8.88 -11.75
C VAL A 424 10.97 8.67 -10.50
N ASN A 425 10.68 7.62 -9.72
CA ASN A 425 11.47 7.27 -8.52
C ASN A 425 12.87 6.69 -8.80
N LEU A 426 13.26 6.47 -10.07
CA LEU A 426 14.62 6.02 -10.43
C LEU A 426 15.69 6.99 -9.93
N LEU A 427 15.44 8.29 -10.05
CA LEU A 427 16.38 9.33 -9.61
C LEU A 427 16.60 9.33 -8.09
N VAL A 428 15.61 8.90 -7.30
CA VAL A 428 15.73 8.73 -5.84
C VAL A 428 16.90 7.79 -5.53
N GLN A 429 16.92 6.64 -6.18
CA GLN A 429 17.94 5.63 -5.95
C GLN A 429 19.32 6.07 -6.47
N LEU A 430 19.36 6.77 -7.59
CA LEU A 430 20.62 7.28 -8.15
C LEU A 430 21.22 8.43 -7.31
N SER A 431 20.40 9.18 -6.57
CA SER A 431 20.89 10.26 -5.71
C SER A 431 21.84 9.80 -4.58
N ILE A 432 21.76 8.52 -4.18
CA ILE A 432 22.66 7.91 -3.19
C ILE A 432 24.12 7.93 -3.69
N VAL A 433 24.33 7.74 -4.99
CA VAL A 433 25.66 7.83 -5.59
C VAL A 433 26.26 9.22 -5.39
N LEU A 434 25.42 10.27 -5.49
CA LEU A 434 25.85 11.65 -5.25
C LEU A 434 26.25 11.87 -3.79
N ALA A 435 25.55 11.23 -2.84
CA ALA A 435 25.86 11.33 -1.41
C ALA A 435 27.21 10.66 -1.05
N ALA A 436 27.66 9.65 -1.81
CA ALA A 436 28.94 9.00 -1.55
C ALA A 436 30.14 9.98 -1.62
N PHE A 437 30.10 11.00 -2.49
CA PHE A 437 31.18 11.99 -2.63
C PHE A 437 31.42 12.78 -1.32
N PRO A 438 30.45 13.53 -0.78
CA PRO A 438 30.68 14.24 0.47
C PRO A 438 30.98 13.30 1.63
N VAL A 439 30.37 12.11 1.66
CA VAL A 439 30.62 11.12 2.72
C VAL A 439 32.10 10.69 2.72
N VAL A 440 32.65 10.29 1.57
CA VAL A 440 34.04 9.81 1.47
C VAL A 440 35.06 10.94 1.70
N TRP A 441 34.79 12.13 1.16
CA TRP A 441 35.80 13.19 1.19
C TRP A 441 35.72 14.10 2.40
N LEU A 442 34.51 14.32 2.95
CA LEU A 442 34.30 15.28 4.04
C LEU A 442 34.06 14.60 5.40
N TYR A 443 33.25 13.54 5.46
CA TYR A 443 32.84 12.92 6.73
C TYR A 443 33.76 11.78 7.16
N LEU A 444 34.10 10.85 6.28
CA LEU A 444 34.91 9.67 6.60
C LEU A 444 36.25 10.01 7.26
N PRO A 445 37.05 11.01 6.79
CA PRO A 445 38.30 11.38 7.45
C PRO A 445 38.13 11.79 8.92
N HIS A 446 37.01 12.44 9.28
CA HIS A 446 36.73 12.83 10.66
C HIS A 446 36.45 11.63 11.55
N PHE A 447 35.71 10.63 11.05
CA PHE A 447 35.43 9.40 11.80
C PHE A 447 36.67 8.50 11.95
N ARG A 448 37.64 8.59 11.05
CA ARG A 448 38.82 7.70 11.07
C ARG A 448 40.03 8.30 11.78
N ARG A 449 40.08 9.61 12.02
CA ARG A 449 41.20 10.29 12.74
C ARG A 449 41.37 9.82 14.16
N THR A 450 40.30 9.40 14.83
CA THR A 450 40.29 8.87 16.19
C THR A 450 39.82 7.41 16.15
N LYS A 451 40.30 6.57 17.10
CA LYS A 451 39.87 5.17 17.19
C LYS A 451 38.49 5.05 17.84
N MET A 452 37.48 5.65 17.22
CA MET A 452 36.11 5.62 17.71
C MET A 452 35.44 4.25 17.53
N THR A 453 34.50 3.91 18.40
CA THR A 453 33.59 2.78 18.30
C THR A 453 32.17 3.24 18.00
N SER A 454 31.74 4.36 18.60
CA SER A 454 30.45 4.99 18.33
C SER A 454 30.68 6.27 17.52
N ALA A 455 29.83 6.53 16.53
CA ALA A 455 29.84 7.79 15.77
C ALA A 455 29.70 9.02 16.70
N TYR A 456 28.97 8.86 17.79
CA TYR A 456 28.65 9.95 18.73
C TYR A 456 29.85 10.36 19.60
N GLU A 457 30.88 9.54 19.67
CA GLU A 457 32.15 9.92 20.33
C GLU A 457 32.79 11.16 19.70
N TYR A 458 32.58 11.35 18.38
CA TYR A 458 32.98 12.57 17.67
C TYR A 458 32.33 13.81 18.26
N LEU A 459 31.03 13.75 18.59
CA LEU A 459 30.30 14.89 19.15
C LEU A 459 30.76 15.25 20.57
N ASP A 460 31.23 14.26 21.34
CA ASP A 460 31.84 14.52 22.66
C ASP A 460 33.13 15.30 22.52
N THR A 461 34.03 14.89 21.63
CA THR A 461 35.29 15.56 21.38
C THR A 461 35.14 16.94 20.75
N ARG A 462 34.09 17.15 19.95
CA ARG A 462 33.82 18.41 19.23
C ARG A 462 33.03 19.41 20.06
N PHE A 463 32.09 18.96 20.85
CA PHE A 463 31.23 19.81 21.67
C PHE A 463 31.33 19.44 23.16
N ASN A 464 30.60 18.45 23.60
CA ASN A 464 30.65 17.91 24.98
C ASN A 464 29.77 16.65 25.09
N ALA A 465 29.77 16.07 26.28
CA ALA A 465 29.00 14.90 26.65
C ALA A 465 27.47 15.06 26.48
N SER A 466 26.93 16.23 26.74
CA SER A 466 25.48 16.45 26.63
C SER A 466 25.01 16.29 25.17
N VAL A 467 25.79 16.80 24.22
CA VAL A 467 25.48 16.64 22.77
C VAL A 467 25.62 15.19 22.35
N ARG A 468 26.65 14.48 22.82
CA ARG A 468 26.83 13.03 22.59
C ARG A 468 25.63 12.23 23.08
N LEU A 469 25.22 12.44 24.34
CA LEU A 469 24.10 11.69 24.95
C LEU A 469 22.77 12.02 24.27
N PHE A 470 22.53 13.28 23.91
CA PHE A 470 21.34 13.68 23.16
C PHE A 470 21.29 12.97 21.80
N ALA A 471 22.37 13.00 21.03
CA ALA A 471 22.45 12.34 19.75
C ALA A 471 22.27 10.81 19.85
N SER A 472 22.94 10.18 20.83
CA SER A 472 22.80 8.76 21.10
C SER A 472 21.36 8.37 21.52
N ALA A 473 20.69 9.18 22.36
CA ALA A 473 19.30 8.94 22.74
C ALA A 473 18.34 9.08 21.55
N SER A 474 18.51 10.12 20.72
CA SER A 474 17.70 10.32 19.50
C SER A 474 17.85 9.13 18.53
N PHE A 475 19.07 8.62 18.36
CA PHE A 475 19.34 7.44 17.56
C PHE A 475 18.66 6.18 18.12
N VAL A 476 18.75 5.96 19.44
CA VAL A 476 18.12 4.78 20.07
C VAL A 476 16.61 4.81 19.87
N LEU A 477 15.96 5.96 20.07
CA LEU A 477 14.52 6.12 19.86
C LEU A 477 14.13 5.85 18.40
N PHE A 478 14.90 6.43 17.47
CA PHE A 478 14.70 6.20 16.04
C PHE A 478 14.79 4.72 15.67
N GLN A 479 15.82 4.03 16.15
CA GLN A 479 16.04 2.62 15.81
C GLN A 479 15.00 1.69 16.45
N LEU A 480 14.48 2.00 17.63
CA LEU A 480 13.40 1.21 18.25
C LEU A 480 12.14 1.18 17.38
N GLY A 481 11.71 2.34 16.86
CA GLY A 481 10.59 2.42 15.94
C GLY A 481 10.86 1.65 14.62
N ARG A 482 12.05 1.84 14.04
CA ARG A 482 12.47 1.17 12.82
C ARG A 482 12.47 -0.36 12.95
N MET A 483 13.00 -0.89 14.05
CA MET A 483 13.06 -2.34 14.29
C MET A 483 11.67 -2.99 14.27
N ALA A 484 10.67 -2.36 14.87
CA ALA A 484 9.32 -2.88 14.94
C ALA A 484 8.66 -2.94 13.54
N ILE A 485 8.76 -1.86 12.77
CA ILE A 485 8.18 -1.76 11.42
C ILE A 485 8.83 -2.74 10.44
N VAL A 486 10.15 -2.91 10.51
CA VAL A 486 10.90 -3.81 9.63
C VAL A 486 10.54 -5.28 9.83
N LEU A 487 10.11 -5.68 11.02
CA LEU A 487 9.58 -7.04 11.25
C LEU A 487 8.13 -7.18 10.76
N TYR A 488 7.31 -6.16 10.95
CA TYR A 488 5.87 -6.22 10.71
C TYR A 488 5.51 -6.19 9.22
N LEU A 489 5.97 -5.18 8.45
CA LEU A 489 5.55 -4.98 7.06
C LEU A 489 5.85 -6.18 6.14
N PRO A 490 7.06 -6.79 6.14
CA PRO A 490 7.30 -7.96 5.34
C PRO A 490 6.53 -9.19 5.80
N ALA A 491 6.22 -9.28 7.10
CA ALA A 491 5.42 -10.39 7.63
C ALA A 491 3.99 -10.36 7.09
N ILE A 492 3.36 -9.16 6.96
CA ILE A 492 2.05 -9.03 6.31
C ILE A 492 2.13 -9.52 4.86
N ALA A 493 3.01 -8.91 4.04
CA ALA A 493 3.09 -9.22 2.62
C ALA A 493 3.38 -10.70 2.33
N LEU A 494 4.11 -11.36 3.23
CA LEU A 494 4.41 -12.80 3.11
C LEU A 494 3.26 -13.66 3.62
N SER A 495 2.62 -13.30 4.73
CA SER A 495 1.48 -14.02 5.29
C SER A 495 0.34 -14.13 4.29
N THR A 496 -0.02 -13.02 3.64
CA THR A 496 -1.13 -12.97 2.67
C THR A 496 -0.91 -13.89 1.47
N VAL A 497 0.35 -14.08 1.06
CA VAL A 497 0.69 -14.86 -0.13
C VAL A 497 1.04 -16.32 0.19
N THR A 498 1.72 -16.57 1.31
CA THR A 498 2.21 -17.93 1.65
C THR A 498 1.29 -18.68 2.59
N GLY A 499 0.36 -18.00 3.26
CA GLY A 499 -0.49 -18.55 4.31
C GLY A 499 0.26 -18.84 5.63
N ILE A 500 1.51 -18.36 5.76
CA ILE A 500 2.24 -18.43 7.03
C ILE A 500 1.62 -17.41 7.99
N ASP A 501 1.29 -17.85 9.18
CA ASP A 501 0.73 -16.97 10.21
C ASP A 501 1.67 -15.78 10.51
N ILE A 502 1.11 -14.55 10.49
CA ILE A 502 1.88 -13.32 10.64
C ILE A 502 2.62 -13.26 11.98
N LEU A 503 2.01 -13.71 13.08
CA LEU A 503 2.61 -13.69 14.40
C LEU A 503 3.77 -14.69 14.46
N ALA A 504 3.60 -15.88 13.84
CA ALA A 504 4.66 -16.87 13.71
C ALA A 504 5.84 -16.33 12.88
N ALA A 505 5.59 -15.63 11.77
CA ALA A 505 6.63 -15.02 10.96
C ALA A 505 7.42 -13.96 11.74
N ILE A 506 6.75 -13.06 12.46
CA ILE A 506 7.38 -12.03 13.31
C ILE A 506 8.23 -12.69 14.40
N LEU A 507 7.70 -13.71 15.09
CA LEU A 507 8.41 -14.42 16.14
C LEU A 507 9.67 -15.12 15.63
N VAL A 508 9.57 -15.84 14.51
CA VAL A 508 10.72 -16.53 13.90
C VAL A 508 11.81 -15.54 13.52
N MET A 509 11.47 -14.47 12.79
CA MET A 509 12.45 -13.43 12.41
C MET A 509 13.08 -12.78 13.63
N GLY A 510 12.27 -12.33 14.59
CA GLY A 510 12.73 -11.61 15.77
C GLY A 510 13.64 -12.46 16.67
N VAL A 511 13.26 -13.71 16.95
CA VAL A 511 14.05 -14.63 17.79
C VAL A 511 15.35 -15.03 17.11
N LEU A 512 15.33 -15.42 15.82
CA LEU A 512 16.53 -15.86 15.12
C LEU A 512 17.53 -14.71 14.95
N ALA A 513 17.08 -13.51 14.52
CA ALA A 513 17.95 -12.35 14.41
C ALA A 513 18.57 -11.96 15.74
N THR A 514 17.79 -11.94 16.81
CA THR A 514 18.29 -11.65 18.18
C THR A 514 19.33 -12.67 18.62
N LEU A 515 19.09 -13.96 18.36
CA LEU A 515 19.97 -15.05 18.79
C LEU A 515 21.35 -14.94 18.15
N TYR A 516 21.43 -14.90 16.81
CA TYR A 516 22.74 -14.91 16.17
C TYR A 516 23.49 -13.58 16.34
N THR A 517 22.79 -12.45 16.44
CA THR A 517 23.39 -11.14 16.73
C THR A 517 23.99 -11.07 18.13
N ALA A 518 23.26 -11.56 19.14
CA ALA A 518 23.74 -11.60 20.51
C ALA A 518 24.96 -12.52 20.69
N LEU A 519 25.08 -13.58 19.89
CA LEU A 519 26.19 -14.51 19.90
C LEU A 519 27.40 -14.00 19.13
N GLY A 520 27.21 -13.60 17.88
CA GLY A 520 28.30 -13.35 16.92
C GLY A 520 28.73 -11.89 16.76
N GLY A 521 27.94 -10.92 17.26
CA GLY A 521 28.23 -9.50 17.13
C GLY A 521 28.27 -9.02 15.68
N ILE A 522 28.99 -7.91 15.41
CA ILE A 522 29.04 -7.25 14.08
C ILE A 522 29.67 -8.13 12.99
N GLU A 523 30.58 -9.05 13.33
CA GLU A 523 31.22 -9.91 12.33
C GLU A 523 30.19 -10.90 11.75
N ALA A 524 29.34 -11.49 12.59
CA ALA A 524 28.23 -12.33 12.13
C ALA A 524 27.26 -11.54 11.26
N VAL A 525 26.87 -10.33 11.71
CA VAL A 525 25.98 -9.44 10.95
C VAL A 525 26.52 -9.15 9.57
N ILE A 526 27.80 -8.79 9.42
CA ILE A 526 28.39 -8.47 8.12
C ILE A 526 28.38 -9.69 7.18
N TRP A 527 28.69 -10.89 7.68
CA TRP A 527 28.72 -12.08 6.82
C TRP A 527 27.33 -12.60 6.48
N THR A 528 26.35 -12.47 7.38
CA THR A 528 24.95 -12.75 7.03
C THR A 528 24.45 -11.78 5.98
N ASP A 529 24.75 -10.46 6.09
CA ASP A 529 24.40 -9.45 5.09
C ASP A 529 24.98 -9.80 3.70
N VAL A 530 26.22 -10.27 3.63
CA VAL A 530 26.85 -10.68 2.35
C VAL A 530 26.05 -11.79 1.68
N VAL A 531 25.67 -12.83 2.42
CA VAL A 531 24.87 -13.94 1.88
C VAL A 531 23.49 -13.43 1.44
N GLN A 532 22.86 -12.62 2.26
CA GLN A 532 21.52 -12.05 1.99
C GLN A 532 21.51 -11.20 0.72
N VAL A 533 22.47 -10.29 0.54
CA VAL A 533 22.59 -9.45 -0.66
C VAL A 533 22.72 -10.30 -1.93
N VAL A 534 23.53 -11.34 -1.89
CA VAL A 534 23.71 -12.24 -3.05
C VAL A 534 22.41 -12.97 -3.38
N VAL A 535 21.70 -13.49 -2.37
CA VAL A 535 20.44 -14.23 -2.60
C VAL A 535 19.31 -13.29 -3.02
N LEU A 536 19.21 -12.08 -2.43
CA LEU A 536 18.20 -11.09 -2.81
C LEU A 536 18.37 -10.63 -4.27
N LEU A 537 19.56 -10.16 -4.64
CA LEU A 537 19.80 -9.66 -5.99
C LEU A 537 19.75 -10.79 -7.03
N GLY A 538 20.29 -11.96 -6.69
CA GLY A 538 20.20 -13.14 -7.53
C GLY A 538 18.76 -13.59 -7.72
N GLY A 539 17.96 -13.61 -6.66
CA GLY A 539 16.56 -13.94 -6.68
C GLY A 539 15.71 -12.94 -7.48
N ALA A 540 15.95 -11.63 -7.30
CA ALA A 540 15.30 -10.60 -8.12
C ALA A 540 15.62 -10.75 -9.61
N ALA A 541 16.88 -11.04 -9.95
CA ALA A 541 17.28 -11.29 -11.33
C ALA A 541 16.60 -12.55 -11.91
N VAL A 542 16.49 -13.63 -11.12
CA VAL A 542 15.77 -14.84 -11.54
C VAL A 542 14.28 -14.53 -11.73
N ALA A 543 13.66 -13.81 -10.81
CA ALA A 543 12.25 -13.41 -10.93
C ALA A 543 12.03 -12.56 -12.20
N LEU A 544 12.90 -11.59 -12.48
CA LEU A 544 12.85 -10.79 -13.70
C LEU A 544 12.97 -11.67 -14.96
N ILE A 545 13.93 -12.62 -14.99
CA ILE A 545 14.08 -13.54 -16.12
C ILE A 545 12.82 -14.39 -16.32
N VAL A 546 12.23 -14.91 -15.24
CA VAL A 546 10.99 -15.68 -15.32
C VAL A 546 9.82 -14.83 -15.81
N ALA A 547 9.70 -13.59 -15.31
CA ALA A 547 8.67 -12.66 -15.78
C ALA A 547 8.82 -12.39 -17.28
N LEU A 548 10.03 -12.07 -17.75
CA LEU A 548 10.32 -11.82 -19.17
C LEU A 548 10.11 -13.06 -20.06
N TRP A 549 10.33 -14.24 -19.51
CA TRP A 549 10.09 -15.51 -20.25
C TRP A 549 8.61 -15.77 -20.49
N ASN A 550 7.77 -15.37 -19.52
CA ASN A 550 6.32 -15.56 -19.59
C ASN A 550 5.59 -14.40 -20.29
N LEU A 551 6.30 -13.39 -20.77
CA LEU A 551 5.73 -12.26 -21.50
C LEU A 551 5.72 -12.52 -23.01
N ASP A 552 4.60 -12.21 -23.66
CA ASP A 552 4.52 -12.17 -25.10
C ASP A 552 5.45 -11.11 -25.68
N GLY A 553 6.33 -11.52 -26.59
CA GLY A 553 7.39 -10.66 -27.15
C GLY A 553 8.60 -10.45 -26.23
N GLY A 554 8.65 -11.08 -25.05
CA GLY A 554 9.80 -11.03 -24.14
C GLY A 554 10.25 -9.60 -23.81
N VAL A 555 11.58 -9.37 -23.83
CA VAL A 555 12.16 -8.04 -23.53
C VAL A 555 11.64 -6.94 -24.47
N SER A 556 11.53 -7.22 -25.78
CA SER A 556 11.03 -6.23 -26.74
C SER A 556 9.56 -5.92 -26.53
N GLY A 557 8.75 -6.92 -26.22
CA GLY A 557 7.34 -6.78 -25.88
C GLY A 557 7.16 -5.92 -24.63
N LEU A 558 7.97 -6.13 -23.60
CA LEU A 558 7.95 -5.31 -22.39
C LEU A 558 8.18 -3.83 -22.69
N PHE A 559 9.24 -3.49 -23.44
CA PHE A 559 9.55 -2.08 -23.73
C PHE A 559 8.49 -1.42 -24.60
N VAL A 560 7.90 -2.12 -25.56
CA VAL A 560 6.82 -1.58 -26.41
C VAL A 560 5.58 -1.28 -25.58
N GLN A 561 5.14 -2.21 -24.75
CA GLN A 561 3.97 -2.03 -23.89
C GLN A 561 4.20 -0.94 -22.81
N ALA A 562 5.36 -0.95 -22.17
CA ALA A 562 5.70 0.02 -21.13
C ALA A 562 5.83 1.45 -21.70
N ALA A 563 6.36 1.60 -22.91
CA ALA A 563 6.45 2.89 -23.58
C ALA A 563 5.07 3.42 -24.00
N ALA A 564 4.20 2.53 -24.50
CA ALA A 564 2.82 2.90 -24.88
C ALA A 564 1.97 3.33 -23.67
N ALA A 565 2.25 2.76 -22.47
CA ALA A 565 1.56 3.09 -21.23
C ALA A 565 2.31 4.13 -20.38
N GLU A 566 3.28 4.84 -20.94
CA GLU A 566 4.11 5.87 -20.26
C GLU A 566 4.83 5.41 -18.99
N LYS A 567 4.92 4.09 -18.75
CA LYS A 567 5.57 3.51 -17.56
C LYS A 567 7.08 3.80 -17.45
N LEU A 568 7.72 4.22 -18.54
CA LEU A 568 9.16 4.52 -18.57
C LEU A 568 9.46 6.02 -18.38
N HIS A 569 8.48 6.80 -17.93
CA HIS A 569 8.68 8.22 -17.62
C HIS A 569 9.61 8.38 -16.39
N VAL A 570 10.74 9.09 -16.56
CA VAL A 570 11.78 9.25 -15.53
C VAL A 570 11.85 10.68 -14.99
N PHE A 571 11.60 11.68 -15.84
CA PHE A 571 11.93 13.06 -15.54
C PHE A 571 10.70 13.94 -15.43
N ASN A 572 10.37 14.34 -14.19
CA ASN A 572 9.39 15.40 -13.92
C ASN A 572 10.14 16.76 -13.84
N TRP A 573 10.08 17.57 -14.89
CA TRP A 573 10.78 18.85 -14.98
C TRP A 573 10.00 20.03 -14.39
N THR A 574 8.90 19.80 -13.71
CA THR A 574 8.12 20.87 -13.08
C THR A 574 8.96 21.59 -12.03
N TRP A 575 8.78 22.90 -11.90
CA TRP A 575 9.39 23.70 -10.84
C TRP A 575 8.42 23.79 -9.64
N ASP A 576 8.07 22.63 -9.10
CA ASP A 576 7.11 22.47 -8.02
C ASP A 576 7.74 21.67 -6.88
N TYR A 577 7.64 22.20 -5.65
CA TYR A 577 8.19 21.59 -4.45
C TYR A 577 7.22 20.63 -3.76
N THR A 578 5.99 20.53 -4.24
CA THR A 578 4.96 19.61 -3.74
C THR A 578 4.99 18.26 -4.45
N THR A 579 5.66 18.19 -5.61
CA THR A 579 5.76 16.98 -6.42
C THR A 579 7.17 16.38 -6.43
N ALA A 580 7.31 15.15 -6.94
CA ALA A 580 8.60 14.49 -7.14
C ALA A 580 9.35 15.06 -8.37
N ALA A 581 9.47 16.39 -8.47
CA ALA A 581 10.24 17.03 -9.52
C ALA A 581 11.73 16.67 -9.44
N VAL A 582 12.44 16.65 -10.57
CA VAL A 582 13.86 16.26 -10.67
C VAL A 582 14.72 16.96 -9.61
N TRP A 583 14.56 18.28 -9.45
CA TRP A 583 15.33 19.05 -8.47
C TRP A 583 14.96 18.71 -7.02
N VAL A 584 13.66 18.44 -6.73
CA VAL A 584 13.17 18.00 -5.41
C VAL A 584 13.80 16.65 -5.05
N VAL A 585 13.79 15.73 -6.00
CA VAL A 585 14.37 14.40 -5.83
C VAL A 585 15.89 14.50 -5.62
N LEU A 586 16.63 15.17 -6.51
CA LEU A 586 18.09 15.19 -6.45
C LEU A 586 18.59 15.95 -5.21
N VAL A 587 18.07 17.15 -4.96
CA VAL A 587 18.49 17.96 -3.80
C VAL A 587 18.01 17.33 -2.50
N GLY A 588 16.73 17.00 -2.43
CA GLY A 588 16.12 16.45 -1.22
C GLY A 588 16.76 15.11 -0.83
N ASN A 589 16.87 14.17 -1.76
CA ASN A 589 17.47 12.87 -1.45
C ASN A 589 18.97 12.92 -1.24
N LEU A 590 19.71 13.89 -1.78
CA LEU A 590 21.10 14.11 -1.39
C LEU A 590 21.19 14.30 0.14
N PHE A 591 20.37 15.18 0.71
CA PHE A 591 20.33 15.42 2.16
C PHE A 591 19.75 14.23 2.94
N ASN A 592 18.68 13.60 2.45
CA ASN A 592 18.12 12.41 3.09
C ASN A 592 19.16 11.27 3.16
N ASN A 593 19.93 11.05 2.10
CA ASN A 593 20.98 10.04 2.07
C ASN A 593 22.21 10.39 2.90
N LEU A 594 22.46 11.66 3.21
CA LEU A 594 23.51 12.03 4.18
C LEU A 594 23.19 11.54 5.60
N ILE A 595 21.93 11.44 5.99
CA ILE A 595 21.53 11.02 7.34
C ILE A 595 22.12 9.63 7.70
N PRO A 596 21.84 8.54 6.93
CA PRO A 596 22.37 7.23 7.28
C PRO A 596 23.90 7.14 7.23
N TYR A 597 24.56 7.81 6.29
CA TYR A 597 26.02 7.71 6.15
C TYR A 597 26.79 8.58 7.14
N THR A 598 26.16 9.54 7.81
CA THR A 598 26.84 10.47 8.69
C THR A 598 26.44 10.38 10.16
N SER A 599 25.23 9.91 10.44
CA SER A 599 24.66 9.94 11.78
C SER A 599 24.07 8.62 12.28
N ASP A 600 23.83 7.66 11.36
CA ASP A 600 23.34 6.34 11.75
C ASP A 600 24.52 5.43 12.12
N GLN A 601 24.58 5.03 13.40
CA GLN A 601 25.59 4.12 13.91
C GLN A 601 25.59 2.78 13.16
N ALA A 602 24.46 2.30 12.67
CA ALA A 602 24.39 1.04 11.95
C ALA A 602 25.22 1.05 10.66
N VAL A 603 25.27 2.17 9.95
CA VAL A 603 26.07 2.34 8.74
C VAL A 603 27.51 2.76 9.08
N VAL A 604 27.66 3.76 9.96
CA VAL A 604 28.99 4.29 10.38
C VAL A 604 29.86 3.17 10.95
N GLN A 605 29.28 2.30 11.78
CA GLN A 605 29.99 1.20 12.40
C GLN A 605 30.66 0.27 11.36
N ARG A 606 29.99 0.00 10.22
CA ARG A 606 30.52 -0.90 9.18
C ARG A 606 31.82 -0.42 8.54
N TYR A 607 31.93 0.84 8.17
CA TYR A 607 33.20 1.33 7.64
C TYR A 607 34.27 1.56 8.72
N LEU A 608 33.88 1.60 10.02
CA LEU A 608 34.84 1.55 11.12
C LEU A 608 35.42 0.13 11.36
N THR A 609 34.78 -0.94 10.85
CA THR A 609 35.31 -2.33 10.95
C THR A 609 36.45 -2.62 9.98
N THR A 610 36.69 -1.77 8.97
CA THR A 610 37.79 -1.95 7.99
C THR A 610 39.13 -1.51 8.57
N ARG A 611 40.24 -2.00 7.97
CA ARG A 611 41.63 -1.74 8.46
C ARG A 611 42.03 -0.29 8.24
N THR A 612 41.76 0.27 7.09
CA THR A 612 42.24 1.58 6.66
C THR A 612 41.10 2.47 6.16
N GLU A 613 41.32 3.79 6.15
CA GLU A 613 40.42 4.78 5.55
C GLU A 613 40.18 4.49 4.04
N LYS A 614 41.23 4.08 3.31
CA LYS A 614 41.11 3.71 1.88
C LYS A 614 40.19 2.50 1.69
N GLU A 615 40.25 1.50 2.58
CA GLU A 615 39.37 0.36 2.54
C GLU A 615 37.91 0.76 2.87
N ALA A 616 37.72 1.60 3.86
CA ALA A 616 36.41 2.16 4.18
C ALA A 616 35.81 2.91 2.96
N ALA A 617 36.59 3.78 2.33
CA ALA A 617 36.18 4.48 1.12
C ALA A 617 35.83 3.53 -0.03
N ARG A 618 36.59 2.49 -0.27
CA ARG A 618 36.30 1.44 -1.27
C ARG A 618 34.99 0.72 -0.96
N GLY A 619 34.71 0.43 0.30
CA GLY A 619 33.42 -0.17 0.71
C GLY A 619 32.23 0.75 0.39
N ILE A 620 32.34 2.06 0.69
CA ILE A 620 31.29 3.04 0.37
C ILE A 620 31.10 3.15 -1.15
N TRP A 621 32.17 3.18 -1.92
CA TRP A 621 32.08 3.21 -3.39
C TRP A 621 31.52 1.93 -3.98
N LEU A 622 31.81 0.76 -3.40
CA LEU A 622 31.18 -0.51 -3.82
C LEU A 622 29.67 -0.46 -3.60
N ASN A 623 29.22 -0.01 -2.43
CA ASN A 623 27.80 0.20 -2.17
C ASN A 623 27.17 1.16 -3.19
N ALA A 624 27.81 2.31 -3.47
CA ALA A 624 27.33 3.27 -4.46
C ALA A 624 27.28 2.69 -5.89
N ALA A 625 28.18 1.77 -6.25
CA ALA A 625 28.19 1.10 -7.55
C ALA A 625 27.12 -0.01 -7.68
N LEU A 626 26.77 -0.68 -6.58
CA LEU A 626 25.74 -1.73 -6.58
C LEU A 626 24.33 -1.14 -6.73
N LEU A 627 24.09 0.07 -6.24
CA LEU A 627 22.78 0.70 -6.25
C LEU A 627 22.18 0.87 -7.65
N PRO A 628 22.87 1.45 -8.66
CA PRO A 628 22.32 1.54 -10.00
C PRO A 628 21.97 0.18 -10.61
N VAL A 629 22.79 -0.83 -10.36
CA VAL A 629 22.57 -2.20 -10.88
C VAL A 629 21.31 -2.82 -10.27
N SER A 630 21.21 -2.78 -8.94
CA SER A 630 20.03 -3.31 -8.25
C SER A 630 18.75 -2.54 -8.57
N THR A 631 18.86 -1.21 -8.70
CA THR A 631 17.74 -0.35 -9.07
C THR A 631 17.21 -0.73 -10.45
N LEU A 632 18.08 -0.90 -11.45
CA LEU A 632 17.66 -1.32 -12.78
C LEU A 632 16.97 -2.70 -12.76
N ILE A 633 17.47 -3.65 -11.95
CA ILE A 633 16.82 -4.96 -11.79
C ILE A 633 15.43 -4.81 -11.18
N LEU A 634 15.30 -4.08 -10.07
CA LEU A 634 14.03 -3.96 -9.35
C LEU A 634 12.99 -3.13 -10.12
N PHE A 635 13.42 -2.06 -10.82
CA PHE A 635 12.52 -1.25 -11.66
C PHE A 635 12.06 -2.03 -12.88
N SER A 636 13.00 -2.73 -13.56
CA SER A 636 12.61 -3.61 -14.67
C SER A 636 11.69 -4.74 -14.21
N LEU A 637 11.92 -5.27 -13.00
CA LEU A 637 11.03 -6.28 -12.42
C LEU A 637 9.63 -5.72 -12.18
N GLY A 638 9.49 -4.53 -11.58
CA GLY A 638 8.17 -3.91 -11.35
C GLY A 638 7.41 -3.69 -12.66
N THR A 639 8.10 -3.19 -13.70
CA THR A 639 7.51 -3.03 -15.04
C THR A 639 7.15 -4.38 -15.68
N ALA A 640 7.99 -5.41 -15.50
CA ALA A 640 7.72 -6.75 -16.02
C ALA A 640 6.54 -7.41 -15.30
N LEU A 641 6.37 -7.20 -13.99
CA LEU A 641 5.20 -7.64 -13.24
C LEU A 641 3.93 -6.96 -13.76
N TRP A 642 3.96 -5.65 -14.03
CA TRP A 642 2.85 -4.93 -14.61
C TRP A 642 2.44 -5.51 -15.98
N ALA A 643 3.41 -5.73 -16.88
CA ALA A 643 3.13 -6.31 -18.17
C ALA A 643 2.64 -7.76 -18.07
N PHE A 644 3.19 -8.55 -17.14
CA PHE A 644 2.76 -9.93 -16.87
C PHE A 644 1.30 -9.99 -16.42
N TYR A 645 0.94 -9.23 -15.40
CA TYR A 645 -0.43 -9.23 -14.88
C TYR A 645 -1.42 -8.54 -15.82
N ARG A 646 -0.97 -7.67 -16.70
CA ARG A 646 -1.79 -7.14 -17.80
C ARG A 646 -2.15 -8.21 -18.84
N GLN A 647 -1.22 -9.14 -19.12
CA GLN A 647 -1.45 -10.26 -20.03
C GLN A 647 -2.16 -11.45 -19.37
N GLN A 648 -2.04 -11.58 -18.05
CA GLN A 648 -2.61 -12.67 -17.26
C GLN A 648 -3.35 -12.13 -16.02
N PRO A 649 -4.40 -11.30 -16.23
CA PRO A 649 -5.09 -10.63 -15.14
C PRO A 649 -5.84 -11.60 -14.21
N GLU A 650 -6.17 -12.80 -14.69
CA GLU A 650 -6.76 -13.88 -13.88
C GLU A 650 -5.85 -14.37 -12.76
N SER A 651 -4.54 -14.15 -12.87
CA SER A 651 -3.54 -14.49 -11.85
C SER A 651 -3.51 -13.51 -10.66
N LEU A 652 -4.12 -12.33 -10.78
CA LEU A 652 -4.28 -11.39 -9.67
C LEU A 652 -5.28 -11.95 -8.65
N ILE A 653 -4.99 -11.70 -7.38
CA ILE A 653 -5.88 -12.00 -6.26
C ILE A 653 -6.43 -10.68 -5.74
N PRO A 654 -7.72 -10.37 -5.99
CA PRO A 654 -8.33 -9.12 -5.52
C PRO A 654 -8.28 -8.96 -4.00
N GLY A 655 -8.19 -7.72 -3.52
CA GLY A 655 -8.16 -7.38 -2.10
C GLY A 655 -6.81 -7.60 -1.41
N GLN A 656 -5.77 -7.98 -2.16
CA GLN A 656 -4.41 -8.06 -1.61
C GLN A 656 -3.75 -6.67 -1.61
N PRO A 657 -2.98 -6.33 -0.57
CA PRO A 657 -2.20 -5.08 -0.57
C PRO A 657 -1.26 -5.02 -1.79
N MET A 658 -1.06 -3.84 -2.36
CA MET A 658 -0.17 -3.60 -3.51
C MET A 658 1.24 -4.18 -3.30
N ASP A 659 1.77 -4.08 -2.08
CA ASP A 659 3.08 -4.64 -1.72
C ASP A 659 3.13 -6.18 -1.82
N SER A 660 1.99 -6.86 -1.95
CA SER A 660 1.92 -8.31 -2.12
C SER A 660 2.15 -8.76 -3.58
N ILE A 661 2.18 -7.85 -4.56
CA ILE A 661 2.25 -8.21 -5.98
C ILE A 661 3.51 -9.01 -6.34
N PHE A 662 4.68 -8.63 -5.79
CA PHE A 662 5.91 -9.36 -6.03
C PHE A 662 5.99 -10.68 -5.24
N PRO A 663 5.67 -10.75 -3.94
CA PRO A 663 5.46 -12.01 -3.22
C PRO A 663 4.47 -12.97 -3.92
N LEU A 664 3.37 -12.46 -4.44
CA LEU A 664 2.39 -13.24 -5.19
C LEU A 664 3.01 -13.88 -6.44
N PHE A 665 3.74 -13.09 -7.23
CA PHE A 665 4.47 -13.60 -8.39
C PHE A 665 5.48 -14.69 -8.01
N ILE A 666 6.23 -14.50 -6.92
CA ILE A 666 7.18 -15.48 -6.40
C ILE A 666 6.48 -16.81 -6.11
N ALA A 667 5.36 -16.75 -5.39
CA ALA A 667 4.64 -17.95 -4.97
C ALA A 667 3.95 -18.69 -6.13
N GLN A 668 3.46 -17.97 -7.14
CA GLN A 668 2.72 -18.53 -8.27
C GLN A 668 3.61 -19.00 -9.42
N GLN A 669 4.64 -18.22 -9.76
CA GLN A 669 5.37 -18.37 -11.02
C GLN A 669 6.76 -18.98 -10.88
N LEU A 670 7.38 -18.90 -9.69
CA LEU A 670 8.72 -19.44 -9.51
C LEU A 670 8.69 -20.97 -9.26
N PRO A 671 9.73 -21.68 -9.73
CA PRO A 671 9.89 -23.11 -9.43
C PRO A 671 9.98 -23.39 -7.94
N ALA A 672 9.45 -24.56 -7.51
CA ALA A 672 9.57 -25.02 -6.13
C ALA A 672 11.02 -25.05 -5.66
N GLY A 673 11.28 -24.61 -4.44
CA GLY A 673 12.61 -24.41 -3.87
C GLY A 673 13.24 -23.05 -4.20
N VAL A 674 13.06 -22.53 -5.43
CA VAL A 674 13.47 -21.16 -5.79
C VAL A 674 12.56 -20.15 -5.12
N ALA A 675 11.23 -20.38 -5.17
CA ALA A 675 10.24 -19.57 -4.47
C ALA A 675 10.55 -19.56 -2.96
N GLY A 676 10.76 -20.73 -2.34
CA GLY A 676 11.11 -20.85 -0.93
C GLY A 676 12.41 -20.15 -0.57
N ALA A 677 13.44 -20.25 -1.39
CA ALA A 677 14.72 -19.57 -1.18
C ALA A 677 14.60 -18.04 -1.27
N LEU A 678 13.77 -17.53 -2.19
CA LEU A 678 13.55 -16.08 -2.34
C LEU A 678 12.69 -15.51 -1.22
N ILE A 679 11.67 -16.21 -0.80
CA ILE A 679 10.89 -15.85 0.40
C ILE A 679 11.79 -15.89 1.65
N ALA A 680 12.64 -16.91 1.79
CA ALA A 680 13.62 -16.96 2.87
C ALA A 680 14.58 -15.76 2.85
N ALA A 681 14.96 -15.29 1.66
CA ALA A 681 15.81 -14.10 1.50
C ALA A 681 15.07 -12.82 1.93
N VAL A 682 13.76 -12.71 1.69
CA VAL A 682 12.95 -11.59 2.19
C VAL A 682 12.90 -11.59 3.72
N PHE A 683 12.66 -12.76 4.35
CA PHE A 683 12.76 -12.90 5.80
C PHE A 683 14.14 -12.47 6.33
N ALA A 684 15.18 -12.94 5.66
CA ALA A 684 16.55 -12.62 6.05
C ALA A 684 16.90 -11.14 5.89
N ALA A 685 16.37 -10.46 4.88
CA ALA A 685 16.54 -9.01 4.71
C ALA A 685 15.88 -8.20 5.85
N SER A 686 14.72 -8.66 6.36
CA SER A 686 14.12 -8.10 7.57
C SER A 686 15.03 -8.33 8.78
N MET A 687 15.55 -9.55 8.94
CA MET A 687 16.46 -9.92 9.99
C MET A 687 17.77 -9.11 9.94
N SER A 688 18.34 -8.83 8.74
CA SER A 688 19.53 -8.00 8.53
C SER A 688 19.36 -6.56 9.03
N THR A 689 18.21 -5.96 8.77
CA THR A 689 17.94 -4.61 9.27
C THR A 689 17.73 -4.63 10.79
N LEU A 690 17.09 -5.67 11.33
CA LEU A 690 16.91 -5.85 12.76
C LEU A 690 18.24 -6.06 13.48
N ASP A 691 19.09 -6.98 13.03
CA ASP A 691 20.37 -7.31 13.67
C ASP A 691 21.36 -6.15 13.65
N SER A 692 21.35 -5.39 12.53
CA SER A 692 22.12 -4.16 12.38
C SER A 692 21.69 -3.11 13.40
N SER A 693 20.39 -2.93 13.57
CA SER A 693 19.82 -2.02 14.57
C SER A 693 20.12 -2.48 15.98
N LEU A 694 19.94 -3.77 16.29
CA LEU A 694 20.25 -4.36 17.59
C LEU A 694 21.72 -4.16 18.00
N ASN A 695 22.65 -4.48 17.07
CA ASN A 695 24.08 -4.34 17.36
C ASN A 695 24.48 -2.87 17.53
N SER A 696 23.99 -1.96 16.68
CA SER A 696 24.32 -0.54 16.75
C SER A 696 23.73 0.15 17.98
N VAL A 697 22.50 -0.17 18.37
CA VAL A 697 21.87 0.35 19.59
C VAL A 697 22.59 -0.19 20.83
N ALA A 698 22.90 -1.48 20.86
CA ALA A 698 23.68 -2.07 21.96
C ALA A 698 25.08 -1.43 22.06
N THR A 699 25.73 -1.09 20.93
CA THR A 699 26.98 -0.33 20.86
C THR A 699 26.82 1.05 21.50
N ALA A 700 25.82 1.82 21.06
CA ALA A 700 25.55 3.17 21.56
C ALA A 700 25.26 3.14 23.09
N LEU A 701 24.38 2.28 23.55
CA LEU A 701 24.06 2.15 24.99
C LEU A 701 25.27 1.70 25.81
N THR A 702 26.10 0.81 25.29
CA THR A 702 27.30 0.34 26.03
C THR A 702 28.39 1.40 26.04
N LYS A 703 28.70 2.02 24.88
CA LYS A 703 29.81 2.96 24.72
C LYS A 703 29.49 4.37 25.17
N ASP A 704 28.30 4.88 24.83
CA ASP A 704 27.98 6.29 25.12
C ASP A 704 27.40 6.49 26.51
N TRP A 705 26.69 5.47 27.04
CA TRP A 705 26.05 5.56 28.36
C TRP A 705 26.77 4.75 29.42
N TYR A 706 26.89 3.42 29.28
CA TYR A 706 27.41 2.58 30.37
C TYR A 706 28.89 2.86 30.67
N GLU A 707 29.76 2.92 29.66
CA GLU A 707 31.18 3.22 29.87
C GLU A 707 31.40 4.60 30.50
N ARG A 708 30.55 5.58 30.15
CA ARG A 708 30.64 6.91 30.74
C ARG A 708 30.31 6.92 32.24
N PHE A 709 29.27 6.20 32.65
CA PHE A 709 28.86 6.15 34.06
C PHE A 709 29.61 5.09 34.88
N ARG A 710 30.28 4.16 34.22
CA ARG A 710 31.06 3.07 34.84
C ARG A 710 32.39 2.84 34.11
N PRO A 711 33.30 3.84 34.08
CA PRO A 711 34.56 3.75 33.30
C PRO A 711 35.48 2.61 33.75
N ALA A 712 35.45 2.24 35.05
CA ALA A 712 36.27 1.16 35.63
C ALA A 712 35.70 -0.25 35.37
N ALA A 713 34.58 -0.41 34.60
CA ALA A 713 34.01 -1.74 34.34
C ALA A 713 34.97 -2.56 33.47
N SER A 714 35.16 -3.85 33.82
CA SER A 714 35.97 -4.77 33.03
C SER A 714 35.32 -5.03 31.64
N ASP A 715 36.14 -5.32 30.64
CA ASP A 715 35.67 -5.60 29.27
C ASP A 715 34.67 -6.76 29.22
N ALA A 716 34.91 -7.82 29.98
CA ALA A 716 34.01 -8.95 30.14
C ALA A 716 32.64 -8.56 30.72
N ARG A 717 32.55 -7.54 31.58
CA ARG A 717 31.27 -7.03 32.11
C ARG A 717 30.54 -6.20 31.03
N LYS A 718 31.27 -5.39 30.29
CA LYS A 718 30.72 -4.60 29.16
C LYS A 718 30.19 -5.52 28.06
N LEU A 719 30.91 -6.57 27.70
CA LEU A 719 30.47 -7.56 26.71
C LEU A 719 29.21 -8.32 27.17
N ARG A 720 29.15 -8.73 28.46
CA ARG A 720 27.90 -9.34 28.98
C ARG A 720 26.72 -8.38 28.94
N LEU A 721 26.93 -7.12 29.27
CA LEU A 721 25.91 -6.08 29.16
C LEU A 721 25.47 -5.91 27.70
N ALA A 722 26.39 -5.79 26.74
CA ALA A 722 26.10 -5.64 25.32
C ALA A 722 25.22 -6.79 24.80
N ARG A 723 25.57 -8.04 25.11
CA ARG A 723 24.77 -9.22 24.77
C ARG A 723 23.38 -9.21 25.43
N GLY A 724 23.31 -8.83 26.71
CA GLY A 724 22.04 -8.68 27.44
C GLY A 724 21.15 -7.57 26.83
N LEU A 725 21.73 -6.43 26.46
CA LEU A 725 21.03 -5.36 25.76
C LEU A 725 20.51 -5.81 24.38
N THR A 726 21.32 -6.54 23.61
CA THR A 726 20.89 -7.11 22.32
C THR A 726 19.66 -7.99 22.47
N VAL A 727 19.65 -8.89 23.47
CA VAL A 727 18.50 -9.78 23.76
C VAL A 727 17.29 -8.97 24.23
N GLY A 728 17.48 -8.03 25.14
CA GLY A 728 16.38 -7.19 25.66
C GLY A 728 15.75 -6.32 24.57
N LEU A 729 16.56 -5.67 23.73
CA LEU A 729 16.10 -4.86 22.61
C LEU A 729 15.37 -5.71 21.56
N GLY A 730 15.87 -6.91 21.27
CA GLY A 730 15.22 -7.85 20.36
C GLY A 730 13.84 -8.28 20.86
N ALA A 731 13.73 -8.58 22.16
CA ALA A 731 12.43 -8.90 22.76
C ALA A 731 11.46 -7.71 22.72
N VAL A 732 11.94 -6.48 22.98
CA VAL A 732 11.12 -5.26 22.90
C VAL A 732 10.65 -5.01 21.47
N ALA A 733 11.57 -5.07 20.49
CA ALA A 733 11.23 -4.86 19.08
C ALA A 733 10.22 -5.89 18.56
N THR A 734 10.44 -7.16 18.88
CA THR A 734 9.50 -8.25 18.52
C THR A 734 8.14 -8.05 19.21
N GLY A 735 8.12 -7.67 20.49
CA GLY A 735 6.88 -7.38 21.22
C GLY A 735 6.09 -6.22 20.66
N ILE A 736 6.75 -5.11 20.26
CA ILE A 736 6.09 -3.98 19.60
C ILE A 736 5.54 -4.43 18.23
N SER A 737 6.31 -5.19 17.46
CA SER A 737 5.87 -5.70 16.16
C SER A 737 4.66 -6.62 16.26
N LEU A 738 4.62 -7.52 17.27
CA LEU A 738 3.45 -8.34 17.56
C LEU A 738 2.23 -7.51 17.95
N SER A 739 2.44 -6.44 18.74
CA SER A 739 1.35 -5.51 19.08
C SER A 739 0.82 -4.77 17.85
N LEU A 740 1.70 -4.28 16.95
CA LEU A 740 1.30 -3.66 15.70
C LEU A 740 0.45 -4.60 14.82
N ALA A 741 0.73 -5.91 14.87
CA ALA A 741 -0.05 -6.91 14.13
C ALA A 741 -1.46 -7.16 14.69
N THR A 742 -1.78 -6.64 15.86
CA THR A 742 -3.12 -6.76 16.51
C THR A 742 -3.95 -5.48 16.43
N PHE A 743 -3.37 -4.38 15.99
CA PHE A 743 -4.06 -3.10 15.81
C PHE A 743 -4.15 -2.75 14.32
N ASP A 744 -5.30 -2.23 13.91
CA ASP A 744 -5.43 -1.62 12.59
C ASP A 744 -4.70 -0.28 12.60
N VAL A 745 -3.48 -0.28 12.08
CA VAL A 745 -2.64 0.93 11.97
C VAL A 745 -2.63 1.32 10.50
N GLY A 746 -3.20 2.46 10.18
CA GLY A 746 -3.14 3.02 8.83
C GLY A 746 -1.70 3.05 8.26
N SER A 747 -1.39 3.77 7.20
CA SER A 747 -0.08 3.75 6.51
C SER A 747 1.12 3.81 7.47
N LEU A 748 1.67 2.63 7.80
CA LEU A 748 2.89 2.49 8.62
C LEU A 748 4.13 3.03 7.88
N TRP A 749 4.12 2.98 6.55
CA TRP A 749 5.17 3.55 5.73
C TRP A 749 5.26 5.07 5.95
N ASP A 750 4.15 5.79 5.87
CA ASP A 750 4.12 7.23 6.06
C ASP A 750 4.51 7.61 7.48
N THR A 751 4.01 6.86 8.47
CA THR A 751 4.40 7.03 9.88
C THR A 751 5.90 6.81 10.06
N SER A 752 6.48 5.79 9.42
CA SER A 752 7.92 5.52 9.52
C SER A 752 8.74 6.65 8.90
N GLN A 753 8.36 7.15 7.73
CA GLN A 753 9.04 8.25 7.04
C GLN A 753 8.95 9.57 7.84
N ALA A 754 7.81 9.83 8.47
CA ALA A 754 7.64 11.00 9.34
C ALA A 754 8.58 10.94 10.55
N VAL A 755 8.66 9.80 11.24
CA VAL A 755 9.56 9.60 12.38
C VAL A 755 11.03 9.66 11.96
N MET A 756 11.38 9.06 10.81
CA MET A 756 12.73 9.11 10.26
C MET A 756 13.17 10.55 9.96
N GLY A 757 12.32 11.33 9.32
CA GLY A 757 12.59 12.74 9.05
C GLY A 757 12.80 13.54 10.33
N LEU A 758 11.89 13.38 11.30
CA LEU A 758 11.86 14.16 12.53
C LEU A 758 13.13 14.01 13.38
N LEU A 759 13.62 12.79 13.55
CA LEU A 759 14.79 12.50 14.40
C LEU A 759 16.11 12.52 13.63
N GLY A 760 16.10 12.03 12.38
CA GLY A 760 17.31 11.87 11.57
C GLY A 760 17.91 13.19 11.09
N GLY A 761 17.09 14.14 10.65
CA GLY A 761 17.56 15.42 10.12
C GLY A 761 18.34 16.25 11.14
N GLY A 762 17.83 16.36 12.37
CA GLY A 762 18.53 17.05 13.47
C GLY A 762 19.84 16.37 13.82
N LEU A 763 19.88 15.04 13.80
CA LEU A 763 21.08 14.24 14.09
C LEU A 763 22.18 14.50 13.05
N ALA A 764 21.90 14.40 11.76
CA ALA A 764 22.87 14.68 10.70
C ALA A 764 23.30 16.16 10.70
N GLY A 765 22.39 17.07 11.05
CA GLY A 765 22.67 18.49 11.26
C GLY A 765 23.70 18.75 12.34
N LEU A 766 23.70 18.01 13.47
CA LEU A 766 24.71 18.09 14.52
C LEU A 766 26.12 17.73 14.00
N PHE A 767 26.22 16.67 13.19
CA PHE A 767 27.50 16.30 12.56
C PHE A 767 27.95 17.35 11.55
N ALA A 768 27.06 17.85 10.71
CA ALA A 768 27.35 18.91 9.76
C ALA A 768 27.83 20.18 10.50
N LEU A 769 27.13 20.60 11.54
CA LEU A 769 27.51 21.74 12.37
C LEU A 769 28.91 21.54 12.99
N GLY A 770 29.21 20.36 13.49
CA GLY A 770 30.50 20.00 14.08
C GLY A 770 31.66 20.04 13.10
N ILE A 771 31.46 19.50 11.89
CA ILE A 771 32.49 19.35 10.86
C ILE A 771 32.76 20.66 10.13
N PHE A 772 31.69 21.37 9.73
CA PHE A 772 31.82 22.55 8.85
C PHE A 772 31.95 23.88 9.59
N THR A 773 31.81 23.92 10.91
CA THR A 773 31.97 25.17 11.68
C THR A 773 33.05 25.04 12.77
N ARG A 774 33.77 26.12 13.03
CA ARG A 774 34.72 26.20 14.14
C ARG A 774 34.17 26.91 15.40
N ARG A 775 33.14 27.75 15.21
CA ARG A 775 32.59 28.62 16.29
C ARG A 775 31.34 28.01 16.96
N ALA A 776 30.79 26.96 16.41
CA ALA A 776 29.64 26.28 17.02
C ALA A 776 30.01 25.73 18.40
N ASN A 777 29.12 25.93 19.37
CA ASN A 777 29.23 25.44 20.73
C ASN A 777 28.09 24.46 21.09
N ALA A 778 28.25 23.75 22.21
CA ALA A 778 27.32 22.69 22.63
C ALA A 778 25.89 23.20 22.86
N ARG A 779 25.70 24.41 23.39
CA ARG A 779 24.34 24.96 23.62
C ARG A 779 23.64 25.27 22.32
N GLY A 780 24.35 25.94 21.40
CA GLY A 780 23.81 26.20 20.07
C GLY A 780 23.50 24.95 19.30
N ALA A 781 24.36 23.93 19.37
CA ALA A 781 24.13 22.63 18.75
C ALA A 781 22.81 21.95 19.23
N LEU A 782 22.57 21.93 20.55
CA LEU A 782 21.33 21.40 21.12
C LEU A 782 20.10 22.23 20.73
N ILE A 783 20.21 23.58 20.77
CA ILE A 783 19.11 24.44 20.31
C ILE A 783 18.77 24.15 18.84
N GLY A 784 19.79 24.04 17.98
CA GLY A 784 19.61 23.72 16.58
C GLY A 784 18.93 22.37 16.33
N ALA A 785 19.33 21.34 17.08
CA ALA A 785 18.73 20.01 16.96
C ALA A 785 17.25 19.98 17.40
N VAL A 786 16.93 20.64 18.51
CA VAL A 786 15.55 20.77 18.99
C VAL A 786 14.69 21.60 18.02
N ALA A 787 15.23 22.74 17.55
CA ALA A 787 14.54 23.57 16.56
C ALA A 787 14.26 22.80 15.25
N SER A 788 15.19 21.97 14.81
CA SER A 788 15.01 21.10 13.65
C SER A 788 13.79 20.19 13.79
N ALA A 789 13.61 19.55 14.95
CA ALA A 789 12.46 18.68 15.19
C ALA A 789 11.13 19.47 15.17
N PHE A 790 11.09 20.65 15.80
CA PHE A 790 9.88 21.49 15.80
C PHE A 790 9.53 22.03 14.41
N VAL A 791 10.52 22.55 13.67
CA VAL A 791 10.30 23.08 12.32
C VAL A 791 9.82 21.97 11.40
N LEU A 792 10.43 20.79 11.49
CA LEU A 792 10.03 19.68 10.63
C LEU A 792 8.62 19.16 10.97
N ALA A 793 8.28 19.06 12.28
CA ALA A 793 6.93 18.70 12.70
C ALA A 793 5.88 19.73 12.23
N TRP A 794 6.23 21.01 12.18
CA TRP A 794 5.38 22.04 11.61
C TRP A 794 5.25 21.90 10.09
N VAL A 795 6.36 21.70 9.38
CA VAL A 795 6.35 21.52 7.92
C VAL A 795 5.48 20.32 7.51
N GLN A 796 5.61 19.21 8.22
CA GLN A 796 4.82 17.99 7.96
C GLN A 796 3.31 18.18 8.15
N ARG A 797 2.87 19.07 9.05
CA ARG A 797 1.45 19.29 9.36
C ARG A 797 0.82 20.48 8.67
N ALA A 798 1.60 21.48 8.36
CA ALA A 798 1.10 22.79 7.94
C ALA A 798 1.49 23.17 6.51
N THR A 799 2.21 22.32 5.79
CA THR A 799 2.66 22.64 4.43
C THR A 799 2.57 21.42 3.51
N GLU A 800 2.46 21.66 2.22
CA GLU A 800 2.46 20.64 1.16
C GLU A 800 3.87 20.33 0.62
N VAL A 801 4.93 20.66 1.37
CA VAL A 801 6.31 20.38 0.98
C VAL A 801 6.54 18.89 0.83
N HIS A 802 7.03 18.48 -0.33
CA HIS A 802 7.26 17.07 -0.65
C HIS A 802 8.22 16.41 0.34
N LEU A 803 7.92 15.19 0.77
CA LEU A 803 8.65 14.44 1.80
C LEU A 803 10.16 14.30 1.52
N PHE A 804 10.59 14.30 0.27
CA PHE A 804 12.01 14.24 -0.08
C PHE A 804 12.80 15.45 0.40
N LEU A 805 12.18 16.60 0.59
CA LEU A 805 12.85 17.80 1.11
C LEU A 805 13.00 17.82 2.65
N TYR A 806 12.40 16.88 3.38
CA TYR A 806 12.45 16.87 4.85
C TYR A 806 13.88 16.76 5.41
N GLY A 807 14.75 15.98 4.78
CA GLY A 807 16.18 15.91 5.16
C GLY A 807 16.90 17.26 4.99
N LEU A 808 16.65 17.98 3.90
CA LEU A 808 17.19 19.32 3.67
C LEU A 808 16.69 20.30 4.75
N VAL A 809 15.38 20.31 5.03
CA VAL A 809 14.78 21.17 6.05
C VAL A 809 15.36 20.86 7.43
N GLY A 810 15.44 19.58 7.81
CA GLY A 810 15.94 19.14 9.10
C GLY A 810 17.43 19.48 9.32
N ILE A 811 18.29 19.09 8.38
CA ILE A 811 19.73 19.36 8.43
C ILE A 811 19.99 20.87 8.36
N GLY A 812 19.32 21.56 7.43
CA GLY A 812 19.47 23.00 7.23
C GLY A 812 19.04 23.80 8.46
N THR A 813 17.90 23.50 9.05
CA THR A 813 17.42 24.17 10.28
C THR A 813 18.40 23.94 11.44
N CYS A 814 18.81 22.69 11.68
CA CYS A 814 19.77 22.38 12.72
C CYS A 814 21.07 23.16 12.54
N PHE A 815 21.60 23.21 11.32
CA PHE A 815 22.83 23.93 10.99
C PHE A 815 22.70 25.45 11.17
N VAL A 816 21.69 26.06 10.56
CA VAL A 816 21.52 27.53 10.58
C VAL A 816 21.18 28.05 11.98
N VAL A 817 20.14 27.46 12.61
CA VAL A 817 19.72 27.86 13.96
C VAL A 817 20.78 27.54 14.99
N GLY A 818 21.42 26.35 14.88
CA GLY A 818 22.49 25.93 15.77
C GLY A 818 23.71 26.83 15.70
N TYR A 819 24.10 27.24 14.47
CA TYR A 819 25.22 28.17 14.29
C TYR A 819 24.88 29.59 14.80
N ALA A 820 23.72 30.13 14.45
CA ALA A 820 23.26 31.43 14.93
C ALA A 820 23.17 31.49 16.47
N ALA A 821 22.55 30.47 17.07
CA ALA A 821 22.46 30.34 18.52
C ALA A 821 23.86 30.26 19.18
N SER A 822 24.83 29.59 18.53
CA SER A 822 26.21 29.52 19.01
C SER A 822 26.92 30.88 19.02
N LEU A 823 26.59 31.75 18.06
CA LEU A 823 27.14 33.10 18.01
C LEU A 823 26.54 34.04 19.08
N LEU A 824 25.27 33.83 19.43
CA LEU A 824 24.54 34.64 20.41
C LEU A 824 24.80 34.18 21.85
N VAL A 825 24.99 32.90 22.07
CA VAL A 825 25.23 32.32 23.40
C VAL A 825 26.75 32.17 23.59
N SER A 826 27.40 33.18 24.15
CA SER A 826 28.83 33.12 24.47
C SER A 826 29.17 31.90 25.34
N PRO A 827 30.29 31.21 25.13
CA PRO A 827 30.75 30.18 26.04
C PRO A 827 30.99 30.83 27.42
N LYS A 828 30.35 30.32 28.50
CA LYS A 828 30.83 30.65 29.83
C LYS A 828 32.31 30.24 29.88
N SER A 829 33.22 31.22 30.08
CA SER A 829 34.62 30.94 30.33
C SER A 829 34.71 29.87 31.42
N ALA A 830 35.28 28.71 31.07
CA ALA A 830 35.68 27.71 32.05
C ALA A 830 36.80 28.37 32.92
N HIS A 831 36.46 28.71 34.12
CA HIS A 831 37.44 28.90 35.22
C HIS A 831 37.75 27.55 35.84
#